data_e97c8fd0cb8e0a64d777b7b8f50ec911
#
_entry.id   e97c8fd0cb8e0a64d777b7b8f50ec911
#
_cell.length_a   1.000
_cell.length_b   1.000
_cell.length_c   1.000
_cell.angle_alpha   90.00
_cell.angle_beta   90.00
_cell.angle_gamma   90.00
#
_symmetry.space_group_name_H-M   'P 1'
#
loop_
_entity.id
_entity.type
_entity.pdbx_description
1 polymer ?
#
loop_
_entity_poly.entity_id
_entity_poly.type
_entity_poly.pdbx_seq_one_letter_code
_entity_poly.pdbx_strand_id
1 'polypeptide(L)'
;MRVLIAGGGIGGLTTAIALRHHGIDVLVLEQAPVLNEIGAGIQIAANAAIVLREFGLEAAMHAVGVKPQSYDYRDLRSGRMLYQAPLGDEAAARYGAPMYNIHRADLVQLLSNAVPAEAKRLGTRCVAVSQDKDGVEVTLQTAEKVRGDVLVGCDGIHSIVRNHLRGEEEKHFANILMWRSLIPAERLEGLNLEERGNYWFGPGRTLITYWVRPKKLYSILASVPAHEVQRESWDDSGDISEMLRSFDDAEPRARKMLEQCSSVFITGMFYRDPIDDWTSGRITLLGDAAHPMVPFLAAGAGQSIEDAWTLARVLSRRQDDIPGALLEYQQRRLPRTTRIQAGARAAVKLMHESEPPRVRDRNGRWKGMARIDPLAETSWGLAWAYNVVKAVEGPPGEVLNTTGLREGKRLQRVEGQRAFDLWKYAFRPEDVSRGHDGLRAAYDRFLTTNFPLLEGVSAAEDELGDVKAWCVSAPGTLRGNVVLHFHGGGYMIGSAKGSLEYASRLAAAVDGTCYTVDYRLAPEHPYPAAIDDAVMAYRALLSRGIRASSILVSGESSGGGLALALVLALRTAGDPLPAAILAVAPFADLTLSGPTVKAFNGDDPAANRDLLTFMGASYFQGHEPTDPLVSPLFGDLAGLPPLFVTATQGEVLLSDTTRLAERAQKAGVDVTLRLVEDSVHVYTIFPFLPETKTTMEEVAAWARRKLRRNETRPQAAE
;
A
#
# COMPACT_ATOMS: atom_id res chain seq x y z
N MET A 1 -16.83 14.65 34.37
CA MET A 1 -16.11 15.29 33.25
C MET A 1 -17.11 15.64 32.16
N ARG A 2 -17.10 16.89 31.69
CA ARG A 2 -17.94 17.40 30.61
C ARG A 2 -17.08 17.78 29.40
N VAL A 3 -17.36 17.19 28.23
CA VAL A 3 -16.64 17.45 26.98
C VAL A 3 -17.47 18.35 26.07
N LEU A 4 -16.92 19.49 25.68
CA LEU A 4 -17.46 20.35 24.63
C LEU A 4 -16.97 19.88 23.28
N ILE A 5 -17.85 19.79 22.29
CA ILE A 5 -17.56 19.37 20.93
C ILE A 5 -17.95 20.51 19.99
N ALA A 6 -16.99 21.16 19.36
CA ALA A 6 -17.23 22.19 18.36
C ALA A 6 -17.43 21.52 16.99
N GLY A 7 -18.66 21.62 16.45
CA GLY A 7 -19.07 21.02 15.18
C GLY A 7 -19.93 19.76 15.34
N GLY A 8 -21.07 19.72 14.63
CA GLY A 8 -22.06 18.65 14.62
C GLY A 8 -22.02 17.78 13.34
N GLY A 9 -20.89 17.75 12.63
CA GLY A 9 -20.68 16.87 11.50
C GLY A 9 -20.46 15.40 11.92
N ILE A 10 -20.05 14.54 10.98
CA ILE A 10 -19.83 13.10 11.22
C ILE A 10 -18.87 12.88 12.39
N GLY A 11 -17.72 13.57 12.40
CA GLY A 11 -16.73 13.46 13.49
C GLY A 11 -17.29 13.85 14.85
N GLY A 12 -17.95 15.01 14.95
CA GLY A 12 -18.49 15.53 16.21
C GLY A 12 -19.62 14.67 16.78
N LEU A 13 -20.58 14.25 15.93
CA LEU A 13 -21.65 13.36 16.36
C LEU A 13 -21.13 11.99 16.78
N THR A 14 -20.18 11.43 16.03
CA THR A 14 -19.55 10.14 16.41
C THR A 14 -18.77 10.28 17.72
N THR A 15 -18.08 11.40 17.92
CA THR A 15 -17.39 11.70 19.19
C THR A 15 -18.36 11.76 20.36
N ALA A 16 -19.51 12.41 20.17
CA ALA A 16 -20.56 12.46 21.19
C ALA A 16 -21.09 11.06 21.53
N ILE A 17 -21.34 10.22 20.52
CA ILE A 17 -21.78 8.84 20.73
C ILE A 17 -20.72 8.06 21.49
N ALA A 18 -19.46 8.13 21.06
CA ALA A 18 -18.34 7.37 21.63
C ALA A 18 -18.10 7.75 23.10
N LEU A 19 -18.08 9.04 23.42
CA LEU A 19 -17.89 9.52 24.80
C LEU A 19 -19.05 9.11 25.72
N ARG A 20 -20.29 9.25 25.24
CA ARG A 20 -21.46 8.81 25.97
C ARG A 20 -21.52 7.31 26.19
N HIS A 21 -21.05 6.52 25.23
CA HIS A 21 -20.89 5.06 25.38
C HIS A 21 -20.00 4.68 26.58
N HIS A 22 -19.08 5.57 26.96
CA HIS A 22 -18.23 5.45 28.15
C HIS A 22 -18.72 6.28 29.37
N GLY A 23 -19.95 6.76 29.35
CA GLY A 23 -20.55 7.49 30.48
C GLY A 23 -20.02 8.91 30.67
N ILE A 24 -19.37 9.52 29.67
CA ILE A 24 -18.82 10.87 29.71
C ILE A 24 -19.90 11.86 29.23
N ASP A 25 -20.14 12.94 29.99
CA ASP A 25 -21.09 14.00 29.61
C ASP A 25 -20.54 14.83 28.45
N VAL A 26 -21.40 15.15 27.46
CA VAL A 26 -21.02 15.87 26.26
C VAL A 26 -21.98 16.98 25.89
N LEU A 27 -21.47 18.01 25.24
CA LEU A 27 -22.29 19.06 24.63
C LEU A 27 -21.73 19.37 23.21
N VAL A 28 -22.49 19.04 22.18
CA VAL A 28 -22.19 19.39 20.79
C VAL A 28 -22.71 20.81 20.50
N LEU A 29 -21.83 21.66 19.99
CA LEU A 29 -22.12 23.04 19.58
C LEU A 29 -22.03 23.09 18.03
N GLU A 30 -23.18 23.27 17.36
CA GLU A 30 -23.27 23.25 15.91
C GLU A 30 -23.84 24.55 15.37
N GLN A 31 -23.15 25.19 14.41
CA GLN A 31 -23.58 26.48 13.84
C GLN A 31 -24.82 26.39 12.96
N ALA A 32 -25.05 25.26 12.30
CA ALA A 32 -26.24 25.05 11.49
C ALA A 32 -27.49 24.92 12.37
N PRO A 33 -28.62 25.59 12.05
CA PRO A 33 -29.86 25.47 12.80
C PRO A 33 -30.53 24.10 12.60
N VAL A 34 -30.20 23.40 11.53
CA VAL A 34 -30.69 22.06 11.19
C VAL A 34 -29.53 21.27 10.61
N LEU A 35 -29.40 20.02 11.02
CA LEU A 35 -28.41 19.10 10.49
C LEU A 35 -28.87 18.53 9.14
N ASN A 36 -29.03 19.41 8.14
CA ASN A 36 -29.33 19.05 6.77
C ASN A 36 -28.10 19.38 5.91
N GLU A 37 -27.36 18.37 5.53
CA GLU A 37 -26.24 18.56 4.60
C GLU A 37 -26.72 18.47 3.14
N ILE A 38 -26.19 19.34 2.28
CA ILE A 38 -26.44 19.32 0.84
C ILE A 38 -25.81 18.04 0.27
N GLY A 39 -26.62 17.30 -0.48
CA GLY A 39 -26.42 15.91 -0.82
C GLY A 39 -25.17 15.58 -1.61
N ALA A 40 -24.32 14.76 -1.02
CA ALA A 40 -23.29 14.00 -1.71
C ALA A 40 -23.35 12.54 -1.25
N GLY A 41 -22.88 11.63 -2.11
CA GLY A 41 -22.60 10.27 -1.69
C GLY A 41 -21.36 10.23 -0.81
N ILE A 42 -21.38 9.37 0.19
CA ILE A 42 -20.22 9.05 1.04
C ILE A 42 -20.04 7.55 1.12
N GLN A 43 -18.80 7.11 1.23
CA GLN A 43 -18.45 5.71 1.37
C GLN A 43 -17.95 5.47 2.80
N ILE A 44 -18.54 4.47 3.46
CA ILE A 44 -18.15 4.02 4.80
C ILE A 44 -17.49 2.65 4.65
N ALA A 45 -16.20 2.63 4.83
CA ALA A 45 -15.41 1.41 4.70
C ALA A 45 -15.44 0.56 5.98
N ALA A 46 -14.92 -0.65 5.90
CA ALA A 46 -14.97 -1.65 6.96
C ALA A 46 -14.41 -1.15 8.30
N ASN A 47 -13.30 -0.39 8.28
CA ASN A 47 -12.70 0.21 9.48
C ASN A 47 -13.68 1.08 10.29
N ALA A 48 -14.47 1.90 9.60
CA ALA A 48 -15.49 2.74 10.20
C ALA A 48 -16.76 1.94 10.56
N ALA A 49 -17.18 1.02 9.70
CA ALA A 49 -18.33 0.17 9.94
C ALA A 49 -18.20 -0.69 11.20
N ILE A 50 -16.98 -1.17 11.50
CA ILE A 50 -16.66 -1.86 12.77
C ILE A 50 -17.00 -0.98 13.97
N VAL A 51 -16.60 0.29 13.98
CA VAL A 51 -16.88 1.22 15.08
C VAL A 51 -18.38 1.49 15.22
N LEU A 52 -19.07 1.73 14.09
CA LEU A 52 -20.52 1.96 14.10
C LEU A 52 -21.30 0.74 14.60
N ARG A 53 -20.81 -0.46 14.36
CA ARG A 53 -21.36 -1.71 14.92
C ARG A 53 -21.19 -1.77 16.44
N GLU A 54 -20.05 -1.36 16.98
CA GLU A 54 -19.84 -1.28 18.46
C GLU A 54 -20.83 -0.32 19.13
N PHE A 55 -21.30 0.71 18.40
CA PHE A 55 -22.36 1.61 18.87
C PHE A 55 -23.78 1.07 18.66
N GLY A 56 -23.94 -0.15 18.13
CA GLY A 56 -25.26 -0.73 17.84
C GLY A 56 -25.97 -0.14 16.61
N LEU A 57 -25.25 0.58 15.75
CA LEU A 57 -25.81 1.30 14.59
C LEU A 57 -25.85 0.47 13.30
N GLU A 58 -25.38 -0.78 13.32
CA GLU A 58 -25.28 -1.63 12.12
C GLU A 58 -26.62 -1.83 11.40
N ALA A 59 -27.69 -2.12 12.15
CA ALA A 59 -29.02 -2.31 11.58
C ALA A 59 -29.54 -1.01 10.93
N ALA A 60 -29.30 0.15 11.53
CA ALA A 60 -29.67 1.44 10.99
C ALA A 60 -28.87 1.77 9.73
N MET A 61 -27.59 1.45 9.68
CA MET A 61 -26.75 1.55 8.48
C MET A 61 -27.26 0.68 7.32
N HIS A 62 -27.70 -0.56 7.63
CA HIS A 62 -28.27 -1.46 6.64
C HIS A 62 -29.58 -0.92 6.04
N ALA A 63 -30.38 -0.20 6.84
CA ALA A 63 -31.67 0.34 6.40
C ALA A 63 -31.54 1.49 5.39
N VAL A 64 -30.48 2.30 5.48
CA VAL A 64 -30.31 3.53 4.69
C VAL A 64 -29.18 3.45 3.66
N GLY A 65 -28.18 2.58 3.86
CA GLY A 65 -27.03 2.44 2.99
C GLY A 65 -27.19 1.34 1.93
N VAL A 66 -26.37 1.42 0.90
CA VAL A 66 -26.20 0.39 -0.13
C VAL A 66 -24.92 -0.37 0.13
N LYS A 67 -24.97 -1.70 0.16
CA LYS A 67 -23.78 -2.56 0.18
C LYS A 67 -23.36 -2.85 -1.25
N PRO A 68 -22.30 -2.21 -1.77
CA PRO A 68 -21.87 -2.47 -3.14
C PRO A 68 -21.34 -3.90 -3.28
N GLN A 69 -21.75 -4.58 -4.35
CA GLN A 69 -21.26 -5.94 -4.66
C GLN A 69 -19.80 -5.92 -5.15
N SER A 70 -19.41 -4.85 -5.82
CA SER A 70 -18.04 -4.65 -6.28
C SER A 70 -17.74 -3.16 -6.50
N TYR A 71 -16.44 -2.86 -6.57
CA TYR A 71 -15.93 -1.68 -7.25
C TYR A 71 -15.33 -2.08 -8.58
N ASP A 72 -15.89 -1.51 -9.67
CA ASP A 72 -15.53 -1.80 -11.05
C ASP A 72 -14.70 -0.65 -11.61
N TYR A 73 -13.43 -0.90 -11.92
CA TYR A 73 -12.55 0.05 -12.59
C TYR A 73 -12.61 -0.16 -14.08
N ARG A 74 -12.94 0.89 -14.82
CA ARG A 74 -13.19 0.85 -16.25
C ARG A 74 -12.38 1.91 -16.98
N ASP A 75 -12.02 1.61 -18.21
CA ASP A 75 -11.50 2.60 -19.14
C ASP A 75 -12.63 3.54 -19.58
N LEU A 76 -12.44 4.86 -19.47
CA LEU A 76 -13.48 5.85 -19.68
C LEU A 76 -13.99 5.86 -21.13
N ARG A 77 -13.11 5.64 -22.11
CA ARG A 77 -13.45 5.73 -23.54
C ARG A 77 -14.07 4.45 -24.07
N SER A 78 -13.55 3.32 -23.69
CA SER A 78 -13.98 2.02 -24.20
C SER A 78 -15.00 1.30 -23.32
N GLY A 79 -15.20 1.72 -22.08
CA GLY A 79 -16.01 1.02 -21.08
C GLY A 79 -15.41 -0.31 -20.61
N ARG A 80 -14.24 -0.71 -21.15
CA ARG A 80 -13.61 -1.99 -20.83
C ARG A 80 -13.24 -2.09 -19.35
N MET A 81 -13.56 -3.24 -18.75
CA MET A 81 -13.16 -3.56 -17.40
C MET A 81 -11.62 -3.62 -17.29
N LEU A 82 -11.05 -2.85 -16.37
CA LEU A 82 -9.63 -2.86 -16.03
C LEU A 82 -9.38 -3.70 -14.77
N TYR A 83 -10.31 -3.62 -13.82
CA TYR A 83 -10.21 -4.27 -12.52
C TYR A 83 -11.57 -4.33 -11.85
N GLN A 84 -11.84 -5.40 -11.11
CA GLN A 84 -13.04 -5.53 -10.28
C GLN A 84 -12.65 -6.03 -8.89
N ALA A 85 -13.02 -5.27 -7.87
CA ALA A 85 -12.89 -5.69 -6.48
C ALA A 85 -14.23 -6.25 -5.97
N PRO A 86 -14.30 -7.50 -5.55
CA PRO A 86 -15.49 -8.04 -4.90
C PRO A 86 -15.65 -7.47 -3.49
N LEU A 87 -16.76 -6.76 -3.21
CA LEU A 87 -16.98 -6.08 -1.94
C LEU A 87 -18.03 -6.74 -1.04
N GLY A 88 -18.76 -7.71 -1.54
CA GLY A 88 -19.80 -8.41 -0.79
C GLY A 88 -19.25 -9.15 0.44
N ASP A 89 -19.64 -10.40 0.60
CA ASP A 89 -19.25 -11.24 1.76
C ASP A 89 -17.74 -11.47 1.85
N GLU A 90 -17.04 -11.50 0.71
CA GLU A 90 -15.60 -11.73 0.64
C GLU A 90 -14.81 -10.60 1.31
N ALA A 91 -15.13 -9.34 0.97
CA ALA A 91 -14.49 -8.19 1.61
C ALA A 91 -14.90 -8.06 3.08
N ALA A 92 -16.17 -8.34 3.41
CA ALA A 92 -16.64 -8.32 4.79
C ALA A 92 -15.91 -9.36 5.65
N ALA A 93 -15.67 -10.56 5.13
CA ALA A 93 -14.89 -11.59 5.81
C ALA A 93 -13.41 -11.17 5.98
N ARG A 94 -12.81 -10.55 4.95
CA ARG A 94 -11.40 -10.11 4.99
C ARG A 94 -11.18 -8.95 5.95
N TYR A 95 -12.05 -7.93 5.91
CA TYR A 95 -11.87 -6.67 6.65
C TYR A 95 -12.70 -6.58 7.94
N GLY A 96 -13.54 -7.57 8.22
CA GLY A 96 -14.29 -7.70 9.47
C GLY A 96 -15.64 -6.96 9.50
N ALA A 97 -16.01 -6.22 8.46
CA ALA A 97 -17.31 -5.58 8.31
C ALA A 97 -17.59 -5.28 6.82
N PRO A 98 -18.87 -5.15 6.41
CA PRO A 98 -19.22 -4.73 5.07
C PRO A 98 -18.91 -3.25 4.83
N MET A 99 -18.86 -2.88 3.55
CA MET A 99 -18.80 -1.49 3.12
C MET A 99 -20.19 -0.95 2.81
N TYR A 100 -20.35 0.37 2.92
CA TYR A 100 -21.58 1.06 2.59
C TYR A 100 -21.32 2.28 1.71
N ASN A 101 -22.12 2.44 0.67
CA ASN A 101 -22.34 3.71 0.02
C ASN A 101 -23.64 4.31 0.58
N ILE A 102 -23.61 5.54 1.04
CA ILE A 102 -24.72 6.15 1.75
C ILE A 102 -24.87 7.62 1.34
N HIS A 103 -26.07 8.14 1.37
CA HIS A 103 -26.29 9.58 1.28
C HIS A 103 -25.80 10.27 2.56
N ARG A 104 -24.97 11.30 2.44
CA ARG A 104 -24.31 11.94 3.57
C ARG A 104 -25.29 12.46 4.61
N ALA A 105 -26.39 13.07 4.17
CA ALA A 105 -27.44 13.54 5.11
C ALA A 105 -28.09 12.39 5.89
N ASP A 106 -28.27 11.21 5.28
CA ASP A 106 -28.85 10.05 5.96
C ASP A 106 -27.89 9.53 7.05
N LEU A 107 -26.58 9.54 6.80
CA LEU A 107 -25.58 9.19 7.80
C LEU A 107 -25.57 10.19 8.96
N VAL A 108 -25.55 11.49 8.66
CA VAL A 108 -25.59 12.54 9.68
C VAL A 108 -26.87 12.45 10.52
N GLN A 109 -28.01 12.23 9.88
CA GLN A 109 -29.30 12.06 10.58
C GLN A 109 -29.29 10.81 11.47
N LEU A 110 -28.73 9.68 10.98
CA LEU A 110 -28.57 8.45 11.76
C LEU A 110 -27.72 8.69 13.01
N LEU A 111 -26.56 9.33 12.86
CA LEU A 111 -25.68 9.69 13.97
C LEU A 111 -26.35 10.68 14.92
N SER A 112 -27.04 11.71 14.38
CA SER A 112 -27.75 12.69 15.19
C SER A 112 -28.85 12.07 16.06
N ASN A 113 -29.58 11.09 15.51
CA ASN A 113 -30.63 10.38 16.25
C ASN A 113 -30.06 9.55 17.42
N ALA A 114 -28.82 9.12 17.34
CA ALA A 114 -28.12 8.40 18.42
C ALA A 114 -27.59 9.34 19.54
N VAL A 115 -27.59 10.65 19.32
CA VAL A 115 -27.23 11.65 20.34
C VAL A 115 -28.49 12.32 20.89
N PRO A 116 -28.74 12.30 22.20
CA PRO A 116 -29.92 12.95 22.80
C PRO A 116 -30.01 14.45 22.49
N ALA A 117 -31.23 14.97 22.45
CA ALA A 117 -31.46 16.37 22.10
C ALA A 117 -30.78 17.35 23.06
N GLU A 118 -30.78 17.05 24.36
CA GLU A 118 -30.15 17.85 25.42
C GLU A 118 -28.61 17.89 25.31
N ALA A 119 -27.99 16.96 24.62
CA ALA A 119 -26.56 16.93 24.36
C ALA A 119 -26.14 17.69 23.07
N LYS A 120 -27.10 18.36 22.40
CA LYS A 120 -26.86 19.12 21.16
C LYS A 120 -27.45 20.52 21.26
N ARG A 121 -26.66 21.53 20.84
CA ARG A 121 -27.10 22.92 20.66
C ARG A 121 -26.88 23.33 19.22
N LEU A 122 -27.94 23.28 18.41
CA LEU A 122 -27.93 23.73 17.02
C LEU A 122 -28.06 25.24 16.93
N GLY A 123 -27.75 25.86 15.79
CA GLY A 123 -27.73 27.30 15.58
C GLY A 123 -26.71 28.03 16.47
N THR A 124 -25.67 27.32 16.93
CA THR A 124 -24.72 27.78 17.94
C THR A 124 -23.32 27.82 17.38
N ARG A 125 -22.85 29.00 16.94
CA ARG A 125 -21.53 29.19 16.36
C ARG A 125 -20.51 29.54 17.44
N CYS A 126 -19.43 28.74 17.53
CA CYS A 126 -18.25 29.04 18.34
C CYS A 126 -17.40 30.12 17.62
N VAL A 127 -16.94 31.14 18.34
CA VAL A 127 -16.15 32.25 17.78
C VAL A 127 -14.81 32.47 18.48
N ALA A 128 -14.66 32.03 19.73
CA ALA A 128 -13.39 32.09 20.44
C ALA A 128 -13.29 30.93 21.45
N VAL A 129 -12.07 30.59 21.80
CA VAL A 129 -11.72 29.51 22.73
C VAL A 129 -10.67 30.02 23.69
N SER A 130 -10.78 29.61 24.96
CA SER A 130 -9.75 29.79 25.99
C SER A 130 -9.71 28.59 26.93
N GLN A 131 -8.58 28.38 27.59
CA GLN A 131 -8.43 27.35 28.61
C GLN A 131 -7.64 27.88 29.81
N ASP A 132 -7.92 27.30 30.99
CA ASP A 132 -7.16 27.49 32.22
C ASP A 132 -6.80 26.12 32.84
N LYS A 133 -6.22 26.10 34.04
CA LYS A 133 -5.85 24.85 34.71
C LYS A 133 -7.06 23.96 35.04
N ASP A 134 -8.25 24.54 35.18
CA ASP A 134 -9.46 23.87 35.64
C ASP A 134 -10.43 23.48 34.52
N GLY A 135 -10.26 24.04 33.29
CA GLY A 135 -11.16 23.71 32.18
C GLY A 135 -10.94 24.52 30.90
N VAL A 136 -11.94 24.44 30.05
CA VAL A 136 -12.01 25.15 28.77
C VAL A 136 -13.26 26.04 28.73
N GLU A 137 -13.18 27.16 28.04
CA GLU A 137 -14.32 28.07 27.82
C GLU A 137 -14.45 28.37 26.34
N VAL A 138 -15.63 28.16 25.79
CA VAL A 138 -15.98 28.50 24.40
C VAL A 138 -16.88 29.71 24.42
N THR A 139 -16.52 30.76 23.67
CA THR A 139 -17.37 31.94 23.45
C THR A 139 -18.19 31.74 22.19
N LEU A 140 -19.48 31.91 22.31
CA LEU A 140 -20.44 31.80 21.22
C LEU A 140 -20.63 33.13 20.47
N GLN A 141 -21.14 33.10 19.25
CA GLN A 141 -21.46 34.30 18.49
C GLN A 141 -22.44 35.26 19.24
N THR A 142 -23.26 34.73 20.14
CA THR A 142 -24.16 35.50 21.02
C THR A 142 -23.46 36.15 22.21
N ALA A 143 -22.13 36.04 22.32
CA ALA A 143 -21.31 36.39 23.49
C ALA A 143 -21.56 35.53 24.73
N GLU A 144 -22.40 34.52 24.67
CA GLU A 144 -22.56 33.53 25.76
C GLU A 144 -21.25 32.72 25.87
N LYS A 145 -20.88 32.38 27.10
CA LYS A 145 -19.73 31.56 27.41
C LYS A 145 -20.17 30.19 27.93
N VAL A 146 -19.60 29.14 27.40
CA VAL A 146 -19.90 27.76 27.78
C VAL A 146 -18.62 27.10 28.32
N ARG A 147 -18.66 26.57 29.53
CA ARG A 147 -17.52 25.87 30.17
C ARG A 147 -17.66 24.37 30.13
N GLY A 148 -16.51 23.72 30.02
CA GLY A 148 -16.33 22.28 30.10
C GLY A 148 -14.94 21.90 30.61
N ASP A 149 -14.68 20.61 30.74
CA ASP A 149 -13.38 20.09 31.17
C ASP A 149 -12.42 19.87 29.98
N VAL A 150 -12.99 19.61 28.80
CA VAL A 150 -12.28 19.31 27.55
C VAL A 150 -12.99 19.97 26.37
N LEU A 151 -12.24 20.45 25.38
CA LEU A 151 -12.77 20.86 24.09
C LEU A 151 -12.21 19.99 22.98
N VAL A 152 -13.10 19.46 22.13
CA VAL A 152 -12.74 18.74 20.88
C VAL A 152 -13.18 19.56 19.69
N GLY A 153 -12.22 20.01 18.87
CA GLY A 153 -12.47 20.71 17.61
C GLY A 153 -12.82 19.72 16.51
N CYS A 154 -14.11 19.64 16.15
CA CYS A 154 -14.66 18.83 15.06
C CYS A 154 -15.28 19.75 13.98
N ASP A 155 -14.83 21.00 13.89
CA ASP A 155 -15.41 22.10 13.12
C ASP A 155 -14.84 22.23 11.69
N GLY A 156 -14.29 21.12 11.18
CA GLY A 156 -13.92 20.93 9.78
C GLY A 156 -12.68 21.69 9.34
N ILE A 157 -12.47 21.78 8.02
CA ILE A 157 -11.27 22.38 7.41
C ILE A 157 -11.11 23.88 7.73
N HIS A 158 -12.21 24.56 8.11
CA HIS A 158 -12.23 25.97 8.53
C HIS A 158 -12.22 26.13 10.07
N SER A 159 -11.72 25.14 10.78
CA SER A 159 -11.75 25.07 12.24
C SER A 159 -11.19 26.31 12.93
N ILE A 160 -12.03 26.91 13.80
CA ILE A 160 -11.61 27.98 14.71
C ILE A 160 -10.75 27.43 15.85
N VAL A 161 -11.01 26.18 16.27
CA VAL A 161 -10.22 25.51 17.31
C VAL A 161 -8.80 25.26 16.80
N ARG A 162 -8.64 24.83 15.55
CA ARG A 162 -7.31 24.72 14.90
C ARG A 162 -6.60 26.06 14.84
N ASN A 163 -7.30 27.10 14.40
CA ASN A 163 -6.73 28.45 14.32
C ASN A 163 -6.29 28.97 15.71
N HIS A 164 -7.03 28.62 16.77
CA HIS A 164 -6.65 28.94 18.13
C HIS A 164 -5.34 28.24 18.56
N LEU A 165 -5.16 26.97 18.18
CA LEU A 165 -3.98 26.19 18.57
C LEU A 165 -2.74 26.52 17.73
N ARG A 166 -2.91 26.83 16.45
CA ARG A 166 -1.79 26.91 15.47
C ARG A 166 -1.70 28.23 14.72
N GLY A 167 -2.68 29.11 14.84
CA GLY A 167 -2.81 30.28 13.97
C GLY A 167 -3.41 29.93 12.59
N GLU A 168 -3.40 30.91 11.70
CA GLU A 168 -3.86 30.71 10.32
C GLU A 168 -2.80 29.94 9.51
N GLU A 169 -3.23 28.88 8.84
CA GLU A 169 -2.38 28.05 8.00
C GLU A 169 -2.91 28.02 6.55
N GLU A 170 -1.99 27.98 5.59
CA GLU A 170 -2.32 27.94 4.16
C GLU A 170 -2.99 26.60 3.79
N LYS A 171 -3.91 26.69 2.83
CA LYS A 171 -4.52 25.53 2.15
C LYS A 171 -3.90 25.38 0.77
N HIS A 172 -3.66 24.13 0.39
CA HIS A 172 -3.11 23.81 -0.93
C HIS A 172 -4.21 23.35 -1.87
N PHE A 173 -4.29 23.95 -3.04
CA PHE A 173 -5.16 23.49 -4.11
C PHE A 173 -4.56 22.26 -4.78
N ALA A 174 -5.34 21.20 -4.87
CA ALA A 174 -4.88 19.92 -5.46
C ALA A 174 -4.85 19.93 -7.01
N ASN A 175 -5.13 21.06 -7.64
CA ASN A 175 -5.26 21.23 -9.09
C ASN A 175 -6.32 20.30 -9.70
N ILE A 176 -7.37 19.99 -8.94
CA ILE A 176 -8.52 19.19 -9.35
C ILE A 176 -9.82 19.92 -9.07
N LEU A 177 -10.67 19.91 -10.08
CA LEU A 177 -12.07 20.32 -10.02
C LEU A 177 -12.95 19.09 -9.99
N MET A 178 -14.04 19.14 -9.23
CA MET A 178 -15.01 18.05 -9.16
C MET A 178 -16.45 18.55 -9.29
N TRP A 179 -17.18 18.00 -10.23
CA TRP A 179 -18.65 18.11 -10.31
C TRP A 179 -19.28 16.97 -9.53
N ARG A 180 -20.35 17.30 -8.82
CA ARG A 180 -21.14 16.32 -8.05
C ARG A 180 -22.61 16.47 -8.39
N SER A 181 -23.28 15.35 -8.57
CA SER A 181 -24.71 15.29 -8.82
C SER A 181 -25.35 14.09 -8.16
N LEU A 182 -26.64 14.22 -7.87
CA LEU A 182 -27.49 13.12 -7.45
C LEU A 182 -28.62 12.96 -8.45
N ILE A 183 -28.81 11.75 -8.95
CA ILE A 183 -29.80 11.44 -9.99
C ILE A 183 -30.86 10.51 -9.40
N PRO A 184 -32.15 10.89 -9.43
CA PRO A 184 -33.25 9.99 -9.08
C PRO A 184 -33.31 8.77 -10.03
N ALA A 185 -33.66 7.61 -9.49
CA ALA A 185 -33.63 6.33 -10.20
C ALA A 185 -34.53 6.36 -11.48
N GLU A 186 -35.61 7.10 -11.44
CA GLU A 186 -36.56 7.22 -12.56
C GLU A 186 -35.89 7.80 -13.83
N ARG A 187 -34.87 8.64 -13.66
CA ARG A 187 -34.12 9.21 -14.79
C ARG A 187 -33.10 8.24 -15.38
N LEU A 188 -32.80 7.14 -14.66
CA LEU A 188 -31.79 6.13 -15.04
C LEU A 188 -32.48 4.85 -15.57
N GLU A 189 -33.76 4.85 -15.78
CA GLU A 189 -34.48 3.72 -16.35
C GLU A 189 -33.85 3.28 -17.68
N GLY A 190 -33.76 1.97 -17.90
CA GLY A 190 -33.15 1.38 -19.08
C GLY A 190 -31.59 1.28 -19.05
N LEU A 191 -30.92 1.87 -18.07
CA LEU A 191 -29.46 1.72 -17.92
C LEU A 191 -29.03 0.47 -17.13
N ASN A 192 -29.98 -0.23 -16.51
CA ASN A 192 -29.74 -1.48 -15.74
C ASN A 192 -28.54 -1.36 -14.79
N LEU A 193 -28.58 -0.34 -13.91
CA LEU A 193 -27.49 -0.08 -12.97
C LEU A 193 -27.60 -1.01 -11.77
N GLU A 194 -26.60 -1.89 -11.63
CA GLU A 194 -26.45 -2.79 -10.49
C GLU A 194 -25.96 -2.04 -9.24
N GLU A 195 -26.06 -2.67 -8.06
CA GLU A 195 -25.52 -2.14 -6.80
C GLU A 195 -24.00 -2.32 -6.74
N ARG A 196 -23.30 -1.61 -7.65
CA ARG A 196 -21.84 -1.55 -7.77
C ARG A 196 -21.38 -0.11 -7.76
N GLY A 197 -20.15 0.11 -7.31
CA GLY A 197 -19.47 1.37 -7.57
C GLY A 197 -18.69 1.25 -8.87
N ASN A 198 -18.84 2.22 -9.78
CA ASN A 198 -18.11 2.24 -11.03
C ASN A 198 -17.15 3.44 -11.02
N TYR A 199 -15.93 3.17 -11.42
CA TYR A 199 -14.84 4.13 -11.54
C TYR A 199 -14.32 4.09 -12.97
N TRP A 200 -14.60 5.12 -13.76
CA TRP A 200 -14.05 5.24 -15.11
C TRP A 200 -12.81 6.12 -15.06
N PHE A 201 -11.72 5.65 -15.65
CA PHE A 201 -10.45 6.33 -15.73
C PHE A 201 -10.11 6.70 -17.16
N GLY A 202 -10.02 7.99 -17.43
CA GLY A 202 -9.51 8.56 -18.67
C GLY A 202 -8.18 9.26 -18.45
N PRO A 203 -7.50 9.73 -19.53
CA PRO A 203 -6.33 10.59 -19.38
C PRO A 203 -6.68 11.88 -18.62
N GLY A 204 -6.13 12.05 -17.42
CA GLY A 204 -6.37 13.19 -16.54
C GLY A 204 -7.78 13.28 -15.93
N ARG A 205 -8.68 12.34 -16.17
CA ARG A 205 -10.09 12.44 -15.78
C ARG A 205 -10.59 11.20 -15.08
N THR A 206 -11.49 11.40 -14.10
CA THR A 206 -12.12 10.28 -13.39
C THR A 206 -13.62 10.54 -13.23
N LEU A 207 -14.43 9.53 -13.51
CA LEU A 207 -15.86 9.52 -13.22
C LEU A 207 -16.16 8.40 -12.25
N ILE A 208 -16.76 8.72 -11.09
CA ILE A 208 -17.13 7.76 -10.04
C ILE A 208 -18.64 7.81 -9.87
N THR A 209 -19.29 6.64 -9.86
CA THR A 209 -20.73 6.56 -9.71
C THR A 209 -21.16 5.37 -8.86
N TYR A 210 -22.18 5.56 -8.03
CA TYR A 210 -22.72 4.52 -7.16
C TYR A 210 -24.09 4.90 -6.59
N TRP A 211 -24.88 3.89 -6.21
CA TRP A 211 -26.12 4.09 -5.45
C TRP A 211 -25.80 4.58 -4.03
N VAL A 212 -26.53 5.61 -3.56
CA VAL A 212 -26.44 6.15 -2.20
C VAL A 212 -27.70 5.92 -1.37
N ARG A 213 -28.81 5.60 -2.04
CA ARG A 213 -30.02 5.03 -1.45
C ARG A 213 -30.46 3.85 -2.33
N PRO A 214 -30.83 2.70 -1.76
CA PRO A 214 -31.09 1.48 -2.54
C PRO A 214 -32.11 1.74 -3.66
N LYS A 215 -31.66 1.67 -4.91
CA LYS A 215 -32.47 1.86 -6.14
C LYS A 215 -33.37 3.11 -6.15
N LYS A 216 -32.97 4.18 -5.44
CA LYS A 216 -33.69 5.44 -5.37
C LYS A 216 -32.85 6.65 -5.77
N LEU A 217 -31.58 6.68 -5.37
CA LEU A 217 -30.73 7.84 -5.61
C LEU A 217 -29.30 7.40 -5.96
N TYR A 218 -28.84 7.90 -7.10
CA TYR A 218 -27.53 7.56 -7.68
C TYR A 218 -26.60 8.76 -7.64
N SER A 219 -25.38 8.58 -7.16
CA SER A 219 -24.35 9.62 -7.03
C SER A 219 -23.42 9.62 -8.23
N ILE A 220 -23.07 10.80 -8.70
CA ILE A 220 -22.06 11.06 -9.72
C ILE A 220 -21.02 12.02 -9.16
N LEU A 221 -19.73 11.66 -9.34
CA LEU A 221 -18.57 12.51 -9.07
C LEU A 221 -17.69 12.48 -10.31
N ALA A 222 -17.59 13.61 -11.00
CA ALA A 222 -16.79 13.76 -12.20
C ALA A 222 -15.65 14.75 -11.92
N SER A 223 -14.39 14.34 -12.10
CA SER A 223 -13.24 15.16 -11.77
C SER A 223 -12.27 15.30 -12.94
N VAL A 224 -11.69 16.51 -13.03
CA VAL A 224 -10.73 16.90 -14.07
C VAL A 224 -9.62 17.75 -13.47
N PRO A 225 -8.43 17.87 -14.11
CA PRO A 225 -7.43 18.84 -13.75
C PRO A 225 -7.97 20.26 -13.92
N ALA A 226 -7.57 21.17 -13.01
CA ALA A 226 -7.84 22.59 -13.09
C ALA A 226 -6.57 23.39 -12.90
N HIS A 227 -6.37 24.43 -13.73
CA HIS A 227 -5.16 25.25 -13.67
C HIS A 227 -5.37 26.54 -12.85
N GLU A 228 -6.62 26.95 -12.67
CA GLU A 228 -6.98 28.12 -11.87
C GLU A 228 -7.58 27.69 -10.54
N VAL A 229 -7.23 28.42 -9.47
CA VAL A 229 -7.78 28.19 -8.14
C VAL A 229 -9.28 28.49 -8.16
N GLN A 230 -10.08 27.47 -8.03
CA GLN A 230 -11.53 27.58 -7.85
C GLN A 230 -11.86 27.81 -6.36
N ARG A 231 -13.06 28.36 -6.10
CA ARG A 231 -13.50 28.49 -4.70
C ARG A 231 -13.70 27.11 -4.07
N GLU A 232 -13.33 27.00 -2.79
CA GLU A 232 -13.72 25.88 -1.97
C GLU A 232 -15.17 26.10 -1.52
N SER A 233 -16.10 25.57 -2.29
CA SER A 233 -17.52 25.59 -1.97
C SER A 233 -18.14 24.23 -2.18
N TRP A 234 -19.06 23.86 -1.29
CA TRP A 234 -19.78 22.60 -1.40
C TRP A 234 -21.15 22.75 -2.04
N ASP A 235 -21.60 23.97 -2.30
CA ASP A 235 -22.92 24.35 -2.77
C ASP A 235 -22.92 25.30 -3.99
N ASP A 236 -21.74 25.65 -4.53
CA ASP A 236 -21.68 26.42 -5.77
C ASP A 236 -22.27 25.62 -6.94
N SER A 237 -23.21 26.27 -7.65
CA SER A 237 -23.82 25.68 -8.85
C SER A 237 -22.81 25.63 -9.98
N GLY A 238 -22.62 24.47 -10.60
CA GLY A 238 -21.76 24.24 -11.76
C GLY A 238 -22.54 24.27 -13.07
N ASP A 239 -21.80 24.40 -14.19
CA ASP A 239 -22.36 24.29 -15.55
C ASP A 239 -22.34 22.82 -16.01
N ILE A 240 -23.53 22.24 -16.22
CA ILE A 240 -23.70 20.88 -16.77
C ILE A 240 -23.05 20.76 -18.15
N SER A 241 -23.12 21.81 -18.98
CA SER A 241 -22.58 21.79 -20.35
C SER A 241 -21.05 21.70 -20.32
N GLU A 242 -20.39 22.34 -19.33
CA GLU A 242 -18.96 22.25 -19.13
C GLU A 242 -18.55 20.82 -18.68
N MET A 243 -19.26 20.24 -17.73
CA MET A 243 -19.06 18.85 -17.33
C MET A 243 -19.23 17.90 -18.53
N LEU A 244 -20.30 18.05 -19.33
CA LEU A 244 -20.55 17.20 -20.50
C LEU A 244 -19.47 17.35 -21.58
N ARG A 245 -18.94 18.56 -21.81
CA ARG A 245 -17.81 18.78 -22.73
C ARG A 245 -16.54 18.09 -22.22
N SER A 246 -16.30 18.15 -20.94
CA SER A 246 -15.11 17.51 -20.32
C SER A 246 -15.12 15.97 -20.42
N PHE A 247 -16.28 15.36 -20.67
CA PHE A 247 -16.49 13.91 -20.80
C PHE A 247 -17.14 13.53 -22.14
N ASP A 248 -16.89 14.28 -23.22
CA ASP A 248 -17.51 14.10 -24.54
C ASP A 248 -17.11 12.78 -25.21
N ASP A 249 -15.92 12.27 -24.92
CA ASP A 249 -15.36 11.01 -25.41
C ASP A 249 -15.61 9.82 -24.46
N ALA A 250 -16.43 10.00 -23.41
CA ALA A 250 -16.80 8.92 -22.52
C ALA A 250 -17.64 7.84 -23.24
N GLU A 251 -17.47 6.59 -22.82
CA GLU A 251 -18.25 5.49 -23.36
C GLU A 251 -19.77 5.73 -23.22
N PRO A 252 -20.60 5.16 -24.11
CA PRO A 252 -22.02 5.57 -24.24
C PRO A 252 -22.84 5.46 -22.95
N ARG A 253 -22.57 4.46 -22.07
CA ARG A 253 -23.30 4.28 -20.82
C ARG A 253 -22.93 5.35 -19.80
N ALA A 254 -21.63 5.66 -19.69
CA ALA A 254 -21.14 6.72 -18.83
C ALA A 254 -21.68 8.09 -19.30
N ARG A 255 -21.65 8.33 -20.60
CA ARG A 255 -22.19 9.55 -21.21
C ARG A 255 -23.68 9.74 -20.92
N LYS A 256 -24.48 8.68 -21.15
CA LYS A 256 -25.93 8.71 -20.86
C LYS A 256 -26.22 9.02 -19.38
N MET A 257 -25.43 8.52 -18.44
CA MET A 257 -25.61 8.86 -17.01
C MET A 257 -25.35 10.35 -16.75
N LEU A 258 -24.27 10.91 -17.29
CA LEU A 258 -23.96 12.34 -17.15
C LEU A 258 -25.07 13.25 -17.72
N GLU A 259 -25.67 12.87 -18.83
CA GLU A 259 -26.80 13.58 -19.47
C GLU A 259 -28.09 13.58 -18.62
N GLN A 260 -28.21 12.69 -17.63
CA GLN A 260 -29.35 12.66 -16.71
C GLN A 260 -29.22 13.63 -15.53
N CYS A 261 -28.07 14.28 -15.35
CA CYS A 261 -27.92 15.30 -14.32
C CYS A 261 -28.83 16.49 -14.56
N SER A 262 -29.64 16.87 -13.56
CA SER A 262 -30.49 18.06 -13.62
C SER A 262 -29.84 19.30 -13.00
N SER A 263 -28.86 19.07 -12.13
CA SER A 263 -28.03 20.08 -11.51
C SER A 263 -26.68 19.46 -11.15
N VAL A 264 -25.64 20.25 -11.13
CA VAL A 264 -24.31 19.86 -10.66
C VAL A 264 -23.80 20.92 -9.69
N PHE A 265 -23.14 20.46 -8.64
CA PHE A 265 -22.35 21.30 -7.75
C PHE A 265 -20.89 21.17 -8.15
N ILE A 266 -20.15 22.29 -8.09
CA ILE A 266 -18.74 22.35 -8.47
C ILE A 266 -17.89 22.73 -7.27
N THR A 267 -16.75 22.06 -7.09
CA THR A 267 -15.83 22.38 -6.01
C THR A 267 -14.39 22.13 -6.41
N GLY A 268 -13.50 23.07 -6.03
CA GLY A 268 -12.06 22.83 -6.04
C GLY A 268 -11.64 21.91 -4.90
N MET A 269 -10.71 21.01 -5.16
CA MET A 269 -10.19 20.11 -4.12
C MET A 269 -9.01 20.76 -3.39
N PHE A 270 -9.14 20.85 -2.07
CA PHE A 270 -8.10 21.40 -1.19
C PHE A 270 -7.64 20.39 -0.16
N TYR A 271 -6.42 20.55 0.30
CA TYR A 271 -5.84 19.81 1.42
C TYR A 271 -4.95 20.72 2.25
N ARG A 272 -4.56 20.27 3.43
CA ARG A 272 -3.49 20.86 4.25
C ARG A 272 -2.40 19.83 4.46
N ASP A 273 -1.19 20.30 4.70
CA ASP A 273 -0.12 19.39 5.10
C ASP A 273 -0.40 18.78 6.47
N PRO A 274 0.10 17.55 6.72
CA PRO A 274 0.04 16.94 8.04
C PRO A 274 0.70 17.85 9.07
N ILE A 275 0.13 17.89 10.26
CA ILE A 275 0.65 18.63 11.41
C ILE A 275 1.21 17.65 12.44
N ASP A 276 2.26 18.06 13.15
CA ASP A 276 2.96 17.21 14.11
C ASP A 276 2.25 17.16 15.46
N ASP A 277 1.42 18.16 15.77
CA ASP A 277 0.63 18.26 16.96
C ASP A 277 -0.76 18.87 16.70
N TRP A 278 -1.75 18.41 17.42
CA TRP A 278 -3.10 18.95 17.41
C TRP A 278 -3.75 19.01 18.79
N THR A 279 -2.91 18.85 19.83
CA THR A 279 -3.36 18.84 21.22
C THR A 279 -2.58 19.86 22.05
N SER A 280 -3.27 20.68 22.82
CA SER A 280 -2.67 21.58 23.81
C SER A 280 -3.50 21.64 25.08
N GLY A 281 -2.94 21.18 26.18
CA GLY A 281 -3.63 21.16 27.47
C GLY A 281 -4.92 20.35 27.42
N ARG A 282 -6.06 21.04 27.49
CA ARG A 282 -7.42 20.46 27.53
C ARG A 282 -8.16 20.55 26.19
N ILE A 283 -7.46 20.93 25.12
CA ILE A 283 -8.02 21.13 23.79
C ILE A 283 -7.35 20.15 22.83
N THR A 284 -8.14 19.49 21.98
CA THR A 284 -7.65 18.64 20.90
C THR A 284 -8.49 18.80 19.62
N LEU A 285 -7.91 18.44 18.47
CA LEU A 285 -8.61 18.42 17.18
C LEU A 285 -8.99 16.99 16.77
N LEU A 286 -10.00 16.87 15.91
CA LEU A 286 -10.50 15.60 15.40
C LEU A 286 -11.03 15.75 13.96
N GLY A 287 -10.82 14.74 13.13
CA GLY A 287 -11.30 14.71 11.75
C GLY A 287 -10.69 15.81 10.88
N ASP A 288 -11.49 16.46 10.02
CA ASP A 288 -10.98 17.46 9.07
C ASP A 288 -10.41 18.73 9.75
N ALA A 289 -10.69 18.95 11.03
CA ALA A 289 -10.02 20.00 11.80
C ALA A 289 -8.54 19.63 12.06
N ALA A 290 -8.23 18.36 12.25
CA ALA A 290 -6.88 17.85 12.48
C ALA A 290 -6.16 17.49 11.16
N HIS A 291 -6.81 16.70 10.29
CA HIS A 291 -6.18 16.07 9.12
C HIS A 291 -7.06 16.13 7.85
N PRO A 292 -7.40 17.33 7.35
CA PRO A 292 -8.20 17.46 6.13
C PRO A 292 -7.48 16.83 4.94
N MET A 293 -8.22 16.11 4.11
CA MET A 293 -7.66 15.36 2.98
C MET A 293 -8.58 15.40 1.76
N VAL A 294 -7.99 15.21 0.58
CA VAL A 294 -8.76 15.04 -0.66
C VAL A 294 -9.53 13.71 -0.66
N PRO A 295 -10.73 13.62 -1.29
CA PRO A 295 -11.65 12.51 -1.12
C PRO A 295 -11.28 11.21 -1.88
N PHE A 296 -10.15 11.14 -2.56
CA PHE A 296 -9.80 10.08 -3.51
C PHE A 296 -9.45 8.70 -2.88
N LEU A 297 -9.36 8.62 -1.57
CA LEU A 297 -9.34 7.34 -0.83
C LEU A 297 -10.66 7.04 -0.12
N ALA A 298 -11.64 7.93 -0.20
CA ALA A 298 -12.91 7.83 0.54
C ALA A 298 -12.71 7.57 2.06
N ALA A 299 -11.65 8.13 2.65
CA ALA A 299 -11.19 7.77 4.00
C ALA A 299 -11.50 8.84 5.07
N GLY A 300 -11.82 10.10 4.73
CA GLY A 300 -11.95 11.20 5.68
C GLY A 300 -12.97 10.93 6.79
N ALA A 301 -14.18 10.52 6.44
CA ALA A 301 -15.20 10.16 7.43
C ALA A 301 -14.77 8.95 8.28
N GLY A 302 -14.15 7.95 7.64
CA GLY A 302 -13.62 6.78 8.35
C GLY A 302 -12.56 7.15 9.38
N GLN A 303 -11.66 8.08 9.06
CA GLN A 303 -10.66 8.57 10.00
C GLN A 303 -11.30 9.33 11.17
N SER A 304 -12.29 10.18 10.92
CA SER A 304 -13.03 10.87 11.99
C SER A 304 -13.75 9.90 12.95
N ILE A 305 -14.28 8.79 12.42
CA ILE A 305 -14.94 7.74 13.21
C ILE A 305 -13.91 6.96 14.05
N GLU A 306 -12.74 6.63 13.47
CA GLU A 306 -11.63 6.02 14.21
C GLU A 306 -11.10 6.94 15.32
N ASP A 307 -10.99 8.25 15.04
CA ASP A 307 -10.56 9.26 16.01
C ASP A 307 -11.51 9.29 17.20
N ALA A 308 -12.82 9.34 16.94
CA ALA A 308 -13.87 9.41 17.98
C ALA A 308 -13.79 8.20 18.93
N TRP A 309 -13.62 6.99 18.39
CA TRP A 309 -13.44 5.79 19.19
C TRP A 309 -12.17 5.86 20.05
N THR A 310 -11.04 6.23 19.43
CA THR A 310 -9.75 6.31 20.13
C THR A 310 -9.79 7.34 21.25
N LEU A 311 -10.29 8.55 20.96
CA LEU A 311 -10.39 9.63 21.95
C LEU A 311 -11.25 9.22 23.15
N ALA A 312 -12.44 8.68 22.88
CA ALA A 312 -13.36 8.26 23.94
C ALA A 312 -12.76 7.15 24.81
N ARG A 313 -12.10 6.18 24.19
CA ARG A 313 -11.47 5.06 24.91
C ARG A 313 -10.31 5.51 25.79
N VAL A 314 -9.46 6.42 25.31
CA VAL A 314 -8.34 6.94 26.07
C VAL A 314 -8.82 7.84 27.21
N LEU A 315 -9.77 8.77 26.95
CA LEU A 315 -10.34 9.61 27.98
C LEU A 315 -11.05 8.82 29.07
N SER A 316 -11.76 7.74 28.72
CA SER A 316 -12.46 6.90 29.71
C SER A 316 -11.52 6.23 30.71
N ARG A 317 -10.26 5.97 30.32
CA ARG A 317 -9.24 5.32 31.15
C ARG A 317 -8.43 6.29 32.02
N ARG A 318 -8.37 7.58 31.63
CA ARG A 318 -7.48 8.58 32.24
C ARG A 318 -8.24 9.88 32.55
N GLN A 319 -9.40 9.78 33.22
CA GLN A 319 -10.24 10.95 33.56
C GLN A 319 -9.58 11.90 34.56
N ASP A 320 -8.62 11.42 35.32
CA ASP A 320 -7.80 12.16 36.29
C ASP A 320 -6.60 12.88 35.67
N ASP A 321 -6.21 12.53 34.43
CA ASP A 321 -5.11 13.14 33.70
C ASP A 321 -5.56 13.47 32.26
N ILE A 322 -6.40 14.48 32.11
CA ILE A 322 -6.97 14.91 30.83
C ILE A 322 -5.87 15.30 29.82
N PRO A 323 -4.87 16.15 30.13
CA PRO A 323 -3.84 16.50 29.16
C PRO A 323 -3.05 15.29 28.67
N GLY A 324 -2.68 14.37 29.55
CA GLY A 324 -2.00 13.13 29.18
C GLY A 324 -2.86 12.20 28.34
N ALA A 325 -4.18 12.14 28.58
CA ALA A 325 -5.11 11.39 27.76
C ALA A 325 -5.21 11.94 26.32
N LEU A 326 -5.29 13.26 26.18
CA LEU A 326 -5.36 13.91 24.87
C LEU A 326 -4.04 13.75 24.08
N LEU A 327 -2.91 13.82 24.75
CA LEU A 327 -1.62 13.52 24.12
C LEU A 327 -1.50 12.05 23.67
N GLU A 328 -1.99 11.11 24.48
CA GLU A 328 -2.06 9.70 24.09
C GLU A 328 -2.96 9.49 22.87
N TYR A 329 -4.13 10.14 22.82
CA TYR A 329 -4.99 10.13 21.64
C TYR A 329 -4.25 10.59 20.39
N GLN A 330 -3.57 11.73 20.45
CA GLN A 330 -2.75 12.26 19.36
C GLN A 330 -1.66 11.26 18.93
N GLN A 331 -0.89 10.73 19.87
CA GLN A 331 0.18 9.77 19.58
C GLN A 331 -0.32 8.50 18.87
N ARG A 332 -1.54 8.05 19.20
CA ARG A 332 -2.16 6.90 18.56
C ARG A 332 -2.67 7.20 17.16
N ARG A 333 -3.15 8.42 16.89
CA ARG A 333 -3.83 8.75 15.64
C ARG A 333 -2.93 9.41 14.61
N LEU A 334 -2.03 10.30 15.03
CA LEU A 334 -1.18 11.11 14.17
C LEU A 334 -0.45 10.29 13.09
N PRO A 335 0.28 9.22 13.40
CA PRO A 335 1.00 8.47 12.39
C PRO A 335 0.08 7.87 11.32
N ARG A 336 -1.09 7.36 11.72
CA ARG A 336 -2.04 6.77 10.78
C ARG A 336 -2.70 7.80 9.88
N THR A 337 -3.20 8.89 10.44
CA THR A 337 -3.85 9.95 9.66
C THR A 337 -2.89 10.61 8.69
N THR A 338 -1.62 10.84 9.07
CA THR A 338 -0.55 11.32 8.19
C THR A 338 -0.35 10.40 6.98
N ARG A 339 -0.33 9.08 7.19
CA ARG A 339 -0.24 8.11 6.09
C ARG A 339 -1.45 8.12 5.18
N ILE A 340 -2.65 8.22 5.75
CA ILE A 340 -3.89 8.30 4.96
C ILE A 340 -3.93 9.60 4.15
N GLN A 341 -3.51 10.74 4.70
CA GLN A 341 -3.38 12.00 3.96
C GLN A 341 -2.39 11.86 2.78
N ALA A 342 -1.23 11.25 3.02
CA ALA A 342 -0.25 10.98 1.96
C ALA A 342 -0.81 10.05 0.88
N GLY A 343 -1.49 8.97 1.28
CA GLY A 343 -2.18 8.04 0.39
C GLY A 343 -3.27 8.71 -0.45
N ALA A 344 -4.06 9.61 0.15
CA ALA A 344 -5.09 10.37 -0.55
C ALA A 344 -4.48 11.28 -1.63
N ARG A 345 -3.35 11.94 -1.35
CA ARG A 345 -2.60 12.72 -2.33
C ARG A 345 -2.01 11.86 -3.46
N ALA A 346 -1.49 10.69 -3.13
CA ALA A 346 -0.99 9.73 -4.13
C ALA A 346 -2.13 9.23 -5.03
N ALA A 347 -3.32 8.99 -4.47
CA ALA A 347 -4.50 8.59 -5.22
C ALA A 347 -4.95 9.65 -6.24
N VAL A 348 -4.79 10.95 -5.95
CA VAL A 348 -5.05 12.03 -6.93
C VAL A 348 -4.22 11.79 -8.19
N LYS A 349 -2.90 11.60 -8.04
CA LYS A 349 -1.99 11.36 -9.16
C LYS A 349 -2.34 10.09 -9.92
N LEU A 350 -2.60 8.99 -9.20
CA LEU A 350 -2.97 7.70 -9.80
C LEU A 350 -4.26 7.79 -10.62
N MET A 351 -5.29 8.44 -10.08
CA MET A 351 -6.62 8.53 -10.71
C MET A 351 -6.64 9.49 -11.91
N HIS A 352 -5.81 10.54 -11.87
CA HIS A 352 -5.74 11.56 -12.93
C HIS A 352 -4.47 11.42 -13.79
N GLU A 353 -3.88 10.23 -13.84
CA GLU A 353 -2.72 9.99 -14.70
C GLU A 353 -3.08 10.18 -16.17
N SER A 354 -2.28 10.96 -16.88
CA SER A 354 -2.52 11.32 -18.28
C SER A 354 -1.42 10.87 -19.24
N GLU A 355 -0.22 10.59 -18.74
CA GLU A 355 0.90 10.15 -19.54
C GLU A 355 0.69 8.71 -20.06
N PRO A 356 0.68 8.47 -21.39
CA PRO A 356 0.32 7.16 -21.94
C PRO A 356 1.13 5.98 -21.38
N PRO A 357 2.47 6.06 -21.17
CA PRO A 357 3.21 4.98 -20.51
C PRO A 357 2.69 4.67 -19.13
N ARG A 358 2.55 5.66 -18.25
CA ARG A 358 2.09 5.50 -16.87
C ARG A 358 0.64 5.03 -16.78
N VAL A 359 -0.22 5.44 -17.71
CA VAL A 359 -1.60 4.91 -17.84
C VAL A 359 -1.57 3.41 -18.16
N ARG A 360 -0.68 2.96 -19.08
CA ARG A 360 -0.53 1.54 -19.39
C ARG A 360 -0.06 0.75 -18.17
N ASP A 361 0.94 1.25 -17.45
CA ASP A 361 1.50 0.61 -16.26
C ASP A 361 0.46 0.48 -15.14
N ARG A 362 -0.27 1.55 -14.85
CA ARG A 362 -1.40 1.53 -13.90
C ARG A 362 -2.44 0.47 -14.26
N ASN A 363 -2.89 0.47 -15.52
CA ASN A 363 -3.92 -0.44 -16.00
C ASN A 363 -3.41 -1.90 -16.05
N GLY A 364 -2.14 -2.10 -16.40
CA GLY A 364 -1.48 -3.42 -16.39
C GLY A 364 -1.41 -3.99 -14.98
N ARG A 365 -0.99 -3.18 -14.01
CA ARG A 365 -0.94 -3.57 -12.60
C ARG A 365 -2.32 -3.98 -12.06
N TRP A 366 -3.37 -3.20 -12.32
CA TRP A 366 -4.73 -3.56 -11.90
C TRP A 366 -5.19 -4.90 -12.48
N LYS A 367 -4.90 -5.18 -13.75
CA LYS A 367 -5.18 -6.48 -14.36
C LYS A 367 -4.41 -7.61 -13.70
N GLY A 368 -3.14 -7.37 -13.35
CA GLY A 368 -2.32 -8.34 -12.62
C GLY A 368 -2.88 -8.64 -11.24
N MET A 369 -3.24 -7.61 -10.48
CA MET A 369 -3.84 -7.77 -9.14
C MET A 369 -5.15 -8.55 -9.19
N ALA A 370 -6.01 -8.30 -10.18
CA ALA A 370 -7.27 -9.03 -10.37
C ALA A 370 -7.07 -10.54 -10.55
N ARG A 371 -5.91 -10.98 -11.03
CA ARG A 371 -5.58 -12.41 -11.24
C ARG A 371 -5.04 -13.10 -9.99
N ILE A 372 -4.43 -12.35 -9.08
CA ILE A 372 -3.81 -12.91 -7.86
C ILE A 372 -4.78 -12.74 -6.67
N ASP A 373 -5.12 -11.53 -6.37
CA ASP A 373 -5.97 -11.15 -5.25
C ASP A 373 -6.70 -9.85 -5.55
N PRO A 374 -7.97 -9.90 -5.96
CA PRO A 374 -8.72 -8.71 -6.33
C PRO A 374 -9.07 -7.80 -5.13
N LEU A 375 -8.72 -8.16 -3.90
CA LEU A 375 -8.85 -7.31 -2.71
C LEU A 375 -7.50 -6.77 -2.21
N ALA A 376 -6.39 -7.04 -2.89
CA ALA A 376 -5.05 -6.59 -2.50
C ALA A 376 -4.69 -5.18 -3.01
N GLU A 377 -5.65 -4.36 -3.44
CA GLU A 377 -5.37 -2.96 -3.76
C GLU A 377 -4.82 -2.26 -2.53
N THR A 378 -3.57 -1.82 -2.60
CA THR A 378 -2.80 -1.32 -1.45
C THR A 378 -3.40 -0.08 -0.78
N SER A 379 -4.08 0.77 -1.56
CA SER A 379 -4.78 1.93 -1.03
C SER A 379 -5.97 1.54 -0.15
N TRP A 380 -6.65 0.44 -0.46
CA TRP A 380 -7.76 -0.07 0.33
C TRP A 380 -7.27 -0.80 1.57
N GLY A 381 -6.24 -1.63 1.45
CA GLY A 381 -5.60 -2.25 2.61
C GLY A 381 -5.15 -1.21 3.64
N LEU A 382 -4.56 -0.12 3.18
CA LEU A 382 -4.19 1.02 4.03
C LEU A 382 -5.39 1.62 4.77
N ALA A 383 -6.51 1.87 4.05
CA ALA A 383 -7.67 2.54 4.60
C ALA A 383 -8.59 1.60 5.39
N TRP A 384 -8.83 0.37 4.92
CA TRP A 384 -9.95 -0.48 5.37
C TRP A 384 -9.56 -1.60 6.32
N ALA A 385 -8.34 -2.12 6.25
CA ALA A 385 -7.90 -3.26 7.05
C ALA A 385 -7.65 -2.94 8.52
N TYR A 386 -7.67 -1.67 8.90
CA TYR A 386 -7.36 -1.24 10.26
C TYR A 386 -8.55 -1.38 11.19
N ASN A 387 -8.37 -2.12 12.26
CA ASN A 387 -9.38 -2.28 13.32
C ASN A 387 -9.00 -1.45 14.55
N VAL A 388 -9.51 -0.22 14.62
CA VAL A 388 -9.24 0.72 15.72
C VAL A 388 -9.73 0.21 17.08
N VAL A 389 -10.80 -0.61 17.10
CA VAL A 389 -11.36 -1.17 18.35
C VAL A 389 -10.33 -2.06 19.04
N LYS A 390 -9.63 -2.89 18.25
CA LYS A 390 -8.54 -3.73 18.78
C LYS A 390 -7.28 -2.91 19.04
N ALA A 391 -6.95 -2.02 18.14
CA ALA A 391 -5.70 -1.27 18.15
C ALA A 391 -5.56 -0.33 19.37
N VAL A 392 -6.64 0.25 19.85
CA VAL A 392 -6.62 1.15 21.02
C VAL A 392 -6.33 0.40 22.34
N GLU A 393 -6.42 -0.93 22.36
CA GLU A 393 -6.14 -1.74 23.55
C GLU A 393 -4.63 -2.00 23.73
N GLY A 394 -3.83 -1.91 22.66
CA GLY A 394 -2.37 -2.01 22.70
C GLY A 394 -1.67 -0.70 23.10
N PRO A 395 -0.34 -0.69 23.26
CA PRO A 395 0.41 0.52 23.57
C PRO A 395 0.40 1.53 22.41
N PRO A 396 0.59 2.83 22.70
CA PRO A 396 0.73 3.86 21.68
C PRO A 396 1.90 3.56 20.75
N GLY A 397 1.70 3.66 19.44
CA GLY A 397 2.74 3.48 18.42
C GLY A 397 2.90 2.06 17.88
N GLU A 398 2.37 1.01 18.50
CA GLU A 398 2.39 -0.36 17.95
C GLU A 398 1.43 -0.57 16.76
N VAL A 399 0.53 0.35 16.56
CA VAL A 399 -0.56 0.24 15.58
C VAL A 399 -0.12 0.47 14.15
N LEU A 400 1.10 0.91 13.93
CA LEU A 400 1.65 1.18 12.61
C LEU A 400 2.59 0.08 12.14
N ASN A 401 2.13 -1.13 12.24
CA ASN A 401 2.76 -2.17 11.47
C ASN A 401 2.48 -1.94 9.97
N THR A 402 3.31 -1.12 9.36
CA THR A 402 3.23 -0.77 7.94
C THR A 402 3.43 -1.97 7.02
N THR A 403 3.90 -3.08 7.59
CA THR A 403 4.20 -4.33 6.89
C THR A 403 3.16 -5.42 7.13
N GLY A 404 2.11 -5.14 7.93
CA GLY A 404 1.14 -6.18 8.35
C GLY A 404 1.74 -7.23 9.29
N LEU A 405 2.89 -6.93 9.96
CA LEU A 405 3.54 -7.84 10.91
C LEU A 405 2.61 -8.14 12.09
N ARG A 406 2.63 -9.38 12.54
CA ARG A 406 1.93 -9.77 13.77
C ARG A 406 2.56 -9.10 14.97
N GLU A 407 1.70 -8.60 15.85
CA GLU A 407 2.13 -7.98 17.10
C GLU A 407 2.93 -8.97 17.95
N GLY A 408 4.06 -8.49 18.51
CA GLY A 408 4.91 -9.31 19.39
C GLY A 408 5.80 -10.34 18.69
N LYS A 409 5.79 -10.44 17.34
CA LYS A 409 6.73 -11.34 16.63
C LYS A 409 8.16 -10.88 16.88
N ARG A 410 8.95 -11.78 17.44
CA ARG A 410 10.38 -11.62 17.70
C ARG A 410 11.14 -12.90 17.37
N LEU A 411 12.37 -12.75 16.94
CA LEU A 411 13.31 -13.85 16.79
C LEU A 411 14.01 -14.14 18.11
N GLN A 412 14.42 -15.38 18.31
CA GLN A 412 14.99 -15.80 19.61
C GLN A 412 16.43 -15.31 19.79
N ARG A 413 17.21 -15.29 18.70
CA ARG A 413 18.62 -14.87 18.73
C ARG A 413 18.74 -13.36 18.54
N VAL A 414 19.70 -12.75 19.23
CA VAL A 414 19.96 -11.30 19.19
C VAL A 414 20.32 -10.84 17.77
N GLU A 415 21.17 -11.59 17.07
CA GLU A 415 21.56 -11.29 15.68
C GLU A 415 20.38 -11.42 14.72
N GLY A 416 19.55 -12.46 14.89
CA GLY A 416 18.32 -12.65 14.12
C GLY A 416 17.36 -11.48 14.34
N GLN A 417 17.15 -11.09 15.61
CA GLN A 417 16.29 -9.93 15.93
C GLN A 417 16.84 -8.63 15.34
N ARG A 418 18.16 -8.44 15.33
CA ARG A 418 18.80 -7.29 14.67
C ARG A 418 18.49 -7.28 13.15
N ALA A 419 18.60 -8.41 12.47
CA ALA A 419 18.28 -8.51 11.05
C ALA A 419 16.77 -8.25 10.78
N PHE A 420 15.90 -8.76 11.66
CA PHE A 420 14.47 -8.50 11.63
C PHE A 420 14.15 -7.00 11.76
N ASP A 421 14.78 -6.32 12.72
CA ASP A 421 14.56 -4.90 12.94
C ASP A 421 15.14 -4.05 11.79
N LEU A 422 16.25 -4.45 11.19
CA LEU A 422 16.79 -3.79 10.00
C LEU A 422 15.79 -3.85 8.84
N TRP A 423 15.17 -4.99 8.56
CA TRP A 423 14.11 -5.10 7.56
C TRP A 423 12.88 -4.28 7.93
N LYS A 424 12.43 -4.37 9.18
CA LYS A 424 11.24 -3.66 9.67
C LYS A 424 11.33 -2.15 9.45
N TYR A 425 12.53 -1.57 9.55
CA TYR A 425 12.77 -0.13 9.44
C TYR A 425 13.49 0.27 8.13
N ALA A 426 13.62 -0.63 7.16
CA ALA A 426 14.28 -0.36 5.89
C ALA A 426 13.62 0.77 5.09
N PHE A 427 12.28 0.87 5.15
CA PHE A 427 11.48 1.84 4.43
C PHE A 427 10.79 2.79 5.38
N ARG A 428 10.96 4.09 5.17
CA ARG A 428 10.33 5.15 5.96
C ARG A 428 9.05 5.63 5.28
N PRO A 429 8.09 6.24 6.02
CA PRO A 429 6.87 6.80 5.42
C PRO A 429 7.14 7.78 4.28
N GLU A 430 8.17 8.63 4.41
CA GLU A 430 8.59 9.57 3.36
C GLU A 430 9.11 8.88 2.09
N ASP A 431 9.77 7.73 2.21
CA ASP A 431 10.23 6.96 1.06
C ASP A 431 9.02 6.41 0.27
N VAL A 432 8.03 5.86 0.99
CA VAL A 432 6.79 5.35 0.40
C VAL A 432 6.00 6.47 -0.30
N SER A 433 5.95 7.68 0.29
CA SER A 433 5.24 8.83 -0.28
C SER A 433 5.82 9.32 -1.61
N ARG A 434 7.11 9.04 -1.87
CA ARG A 434 7.80 9.38 -3.13
C ARG A 434 7.61 8.31 -4.22
N GLY A 435 6.80 7.28 -3.99
CA GLY A 435 6.53 6.22 -4.95
C GLY A 435 7.74 5.33 -5.23
N HIS A 436 7.84 4.81 -6.46
CA HIS A 436 8.88 3.83 -6.83
C HIS A 436 10.30 4.36 -6.65
N ASP A 437 10.57 5.63 -7.02
CA ASP A 437 11.89 6.25 -6.87
C ASP A 437 12.30 6.36 -5.39
N GLY A 438 11.35 6.68 -4.51
CA GLY A 438 11.59 6.71 -3.07
C GLY A 438 11.90 5.32 -2.51
N LEU A 439 11.16 4.30 -2.93
CA LEU A 439 11.40 2.92 -2.51
C LEU A 439 12.74 2.38 -3.02
N ARG A 440 13.11 2.66 -4.28
CA ARG A 440 14.41 2.30 -4.86
C ARG A 440 15.56 2.93 -4.08
N ALA A 441 15.48 4.25 -3.87
CA ALA A 441 16.48 4.97 -3.09
C ALA A 441 16.58 4.49 -1.64
N ALA A 442 15.46 4.09 -1.02
CA ALA A 442 15.43 3.56 0.34
C ALA A 442 16.09 2.18 0.41
N TYR A 443 15.81 1.30 -0.56
CA TYR A 443 16.38 -0.03 -0.61
C TYR A 443 17.90 0.02 -0.85
N ASP A 444 18.36 0.85 -1.79
CA ASP A 444 19.78 1.06 -2.02
C ASP A 444 20.49 1.64 -0.80
N ARG A 445 19.87 2.62 -0.14
CA ARG A 445 20.37 3.17 1.14
C ARG A 445 20.44 2.10 2.21
N PHE A 446 19.40 1.25 2.34
CA PHE A 446 19.37 0.14 3.29
C PHE A 446 20.56 -0.80 3.08
N LEU A 447 20.79 -1.24 1.85
CA LEU A 447 21.89 -2.17 1.52
C LEU A 447 23.26 -1.51 1.72
N THR A 448 23.48 -0.34 1.13
CA THR A 448 24.81 0.31 1.15
C THR A 448 25.24 0.86 2.51
N THR A 449 24.26 1.29 3.34
CA THR A 449 24.55 1.81 4.69
C THR A 449 24.84 0.68 5.68
N ASN A 450 24.06 -0.41 5.61
CA ASN A 450 24.20 -1.52 6.56
C ASN A 450 25.29 -2.54 6.15
N PHE A 451 25.57 -2.62 4.85
CA PHE A 451 26.53 -3.59 4.29
C PHE A 451 27.51 -2.87 3.34
N PRO A 452 28.41 -2.07 3.87
CA PRO A 452 29.42 -1.39 3.05
C PRO A 452 30.40 -2.39 2.44
N LEU A 453 30.87 -2.07 1.24
CA LEU A 453 31.88 -2.89 0.55
C LEU A 453 33.15 -3.00 1.41
N LEU A 454 33.66 -4.23 1.53
CA LEU A 454 34.82 -4.52 2.35
C LEU A 454 36.12 -3.94 1.72
N GLU A 455 37.08 -3.58 2.59
CA GLU A 455 38.38 -3.10 2.14
C GLU A 455 39.11 -4.17 1.32
N GLY A 456 39.76 -3.75 0.24
CA GLY A 456 40.48 -4.63 -0.67
C GLY A 456 39.64 -5.33 -1.72
N VAL A 457 38.32 -5.17 -1.74
CA VAL A 457 37.44 -5.63 -2.81
C VAL A 457 37.55 -4.68 -4.00
N SER A 458 37.75 -5.20 -5.20
CA SER A 458 37.68 -4.43 -6.45
C SER A 458 36.25 -4.49 -7.00
N ALA A 459 35.67 -3.32 -7.24
CA ALA A 459 34.37 -3.19 -7.90
C ALA A 459 34.46 -2.10 -8.98
N ALA A 460 34.11 -2.45 -10.21
CA ALA A 460 34.14 -1.53 -11.36
C ALA A 460 32.84 -1.63 -12.14
N GLU A 461 32.38 -0.50 -12.68
CA GLU A 461 31.27 -0.47 -13.62
C GLU A 461 31.63 -1.21 -14.90
N ASP A 462 30.69 -1.95 -15.46
CA ASP A 462 30.83 -2.74 -16.69
C ASP A 462 29.48 -2.78 -17.42
N GLU A 463 29.47 -3.32 -18.65
CA GLU A 463 28.25 -3.53 -19.45
C GLU A 463 28.28 -4.94 -20.04
N LEU A 464 27.19 -5.68 -19.86
CA LEU A 464 27.00 -7.02 -20.44
C LEU A 464 25.98 -6.94 -21.58
N GLY A 465 26.47 -6.73 -22.80
CA GLY A 465 25.63 -6.25 -23.91
C GLY A 465 25.24 -4.81 -23.64
N ASP A 466 23.93 -4.52 -23.71
CA ASP A 466 23.38 -3.20 -23.37
C ASP A 466 22.90 -3.11 -21.90
N VAL A 467 23.24 -4.11 -21.07
CA VAL A 467 22.83 -4.17 -19.66
C VAL A 467 23.96 -3.65 -18.79
N LYS A 468 23.70 -2.59 -18.02
CA LYS A 468 24.65 -2.07 -17.02
C LYS A 468 24.93 -3.12 -15.95
N ALA A 469 26.17 -3.22 -15.55
CA ALA A 469 26.63 -4.19 -14.59
C ALA A 469 27.76 -3.64 -13.70
N TRP A 470 28.05 -4.35 -12.63
CA TRP A 470 29.27 -4.17 -11.85
C TRP A 470 30.05 -5.47 -11.83
N CYS A 471 31.32 -5.39 -12.14
CA CYS A 471 32.29 -6.49 -12.04
C CYS A 471 32.97 -6.40 -10.67
N VAL A 472 32.79 -7.43 -9.83
CA VAL A 472 33.27 -7.46 -8.43
C VAL A 472 34.24 -8.63 -8.26
N SER A 473 35.43 -8.37 -7.70
CA SER A 473 36.42 -9.38 -7.36
C SER A 473 36.87 -9.25 -5.91
N ALA A 474 36.90 -10.36 -5.20
CA ALA A 474 37.42 -10.41 -3.84
C ALA A 474 38.97 -10.48 -3.84
N PRO A 475 39.67 -10.04 -2.78
CA PRO A 475 41.10 -10.13 -2.68
C PRO A 475 41.61 -11.57 -2.86
N GLY A 476 42.63 -11.75 -3.70
CA GLY A 476 43.30 -13.05 -3.91
C GLY A 476 42.55 -14.03 -4.81
N THR A 477 41.46 -13.64 -5.48
CA THR A 477 40.77 -14.50 -6.47
C THR A 477 41.61 -14.65 -7.75
N LEU A 478 41.86 -15.89 -8.15
CA LEU A 478 42.79 -16.21 -9.24
C LEU A 478 42.18 -17.04 -10.39
N ARG A 479 40.92 -17.48 -10.28
CA ARG A 479 40.30 -18.38 -11.25
C ARG A 479 39.34 -17.67 -12.20
N GLY A 480 39.18 -18.20 -13.42
CA GLY A 480 38.25 -17.71 -14.42
C GLY A 480 36.78 -18.10 -14.20
N ASN A 481 36.39 -18.44 -12.94
CA ASN A 481 35.00 -18.71 -12.61
C ASN A 481 34.23 -17.39 -12.48
N VAL A 482 32.97 -17.41 -12.91
CA VAL A 482 32.11 -16.23 -12.94
C VAL A 482 30.80 -16.52 -12.22
N VAL A 483 30.34 -15.60 -11.38
CA VAL A 483 28.95 -15.55 -10.94
C VAL A 483 28.24 -14.47 -11.74
N LEU A 484 27.10 -14.81 -12.34
CA LEU A 484 26.13 -13.84 -12.86
C LEU A 484 25.01 -13.73 -11.83
N HIS A 485 24.90 -12.58 -11.20
CA HIS A 485 24.03 -12.37 -10.05
C HIS A 485 22.91 -11.37 -10.34
N PHE A 486 21.68 -11.72 -9.93
CA PHE A 486 20.48 -10.91 -10.04
C PHE A 486 19.98 -10.53 -8.63
N HIS A 487 19.90 -9.22 -8.36
CA HIS A 487 19.46 -8.71 -7.08
C HIS A 487 17.96 -8.94 -6.83
N GLY A 488 17.56 -8.97 -5.56
CA GLY A 488 16.17 -9.00 -5.13
C GLY A 488 15.46 -7.65 -5.25
N GLY A 489 14.24 -7.59 -4.73
CA GLY A 489 13.43 -6.38 -4.72
C GLY A 489 12.13 -6.48 -5.51
N GLY A 490 11.57 -7.69 -5.67
CA GLY A 490 10.24 -7.91 -6.27
C GLY A 490 10.11 -7.44 -7.71
N TYR A 491 11.19 -7.41 -8.47
CA TYR A 491 11.30 -6.86 -9.83
C TYR A 491 11.04 -5.34 -9.93
N MET A 492 10.92 -4.62 -8.82
CA MET A 492 10.54 -3.20 -8.80
C MET A 492 11.59 -2.29 -8.18
N ILE A 493 12.39 -2.79 -7.27
CA ILE A 493 13.44 -2.06 -6.53
C ILE A 493 14.75 -2.83 -6.54
N GLY A 494 15.81 -2.22 -6.03
CA GLY A 494 17.15 -2.77 -6.01
C GLY A 494 18.01 -2.28 -7.16
N SER A 495 19.30 -2.51 -7.02
CA SER A 495 20.31 -2.18 -8.03
C SER A 495 21.54 -3.08 -7.92
N ALA A 496 22.30 -3.18 -9.00
CA ALA A 496 23.60 -3.83 -9.01
C ALA A 496 24.54 -3.22 -7.96
N LYS A 497 24.52 -1.90 -7.84
CA LYS A 497 25.33 -1.15 -6.86
C LYS A 497 24.95 -1.49 -5.41
N GLY A 498 23.66 -1.67 -5.11
CA GLY A 498 23.20 -2.08 -3.79
C GLY A 498 23.72 -3.46 -3.36
N SER A 499 23.99 -4.34 -4.32
CA SER A 499 24.41 -5.74 -4.08
C SER A 499 25.92 -5.95 -4.04
N LEU A 500 26.77 -4.91 -4.08
CA LEU A 500 28.23 -5.05 -4.21
C LEU A 500 28.87 -5.86 -3.08
N GLU A 501 28.45 -5.66 -1.83
CA GLU A 501 28.98 -6.42 -0.70
C GLU A 501 28.65 -7.90 -0.84
N TYR A 502 27.38 -8.24 -1.13
CA TYR A 502 26.95 -9.61 -1.34
C TYR A 502 27.65 -10.25 -2.54
N ALA A 503 27.77 -9.51 -3.65
CA ALA A 503 28.51 -9.95 -4.84
C ALA A 503 29.99 -10.27 -4.54
N SER A 504 30.63 -9.53 -3.63
CA SER A 504 32.01 -9.79 -3.21
C SER A 504 32.14 -11.15 -2.50
N ARG A 505 31.17 -11.52 -1.67
CA ARG A 505 31.13 -12.84 -1.01
C ARG A 505 30.86 -13.98 -2.01
N LEU A 506 30.02 -13.73 -3.02
CA LEU A 506 29.81 -14.69 -4.10
C LEU A 506 31.05 -14.89 -4.95
N ALA A 507 31.78 -13.82 -5.30
CA ALA A 507 33.07 -13.89 -5.99
C ALA A 507 34.10 -14.73 -5.21
N ALA A 508 34.22 -14.49 -3.90
CA ALA A 508 35.08 -15.28 -3.01
C ALA A 508 34.64 -16.75 -2.93
N ALA A 509 33.34 -17.03 -2.90
CA ALA A 509 32.81 -18.40 -2.85
C ALA A 509 33.21 -19.24 -4.05
N VAL A 510 33.27 -18.66 -5.25
CA VAL A 510 33.67 -19.37 -6.47
C VAL A 510 35.17 -19.25 -6.79
N ASP A 511 35.93 -18.47 -6.01
CA ASP A 511 37.32 -18.11 -6.30
C ASP A 511 37.46 -17.45 -7.68
N GLY A 512 36.61 -16.44 -7.95
CA GLY A 512 36.46 -15.82 -9.25
C GLY A 512 35.90 -14.40 -9.19
N THR A 513 35.08 -14.06 -10.14
CA THR A 513 34.47 -12.73 -10.32
C THR A 513 32.95 -12.83 -10.24
N CYS A 514 32.30 -11.83 -9.70
CA CYS A 514 30.83 -11.73 -9.72
C CYS A 514 30.41 -10.51 -10.56
N TYR A 515 29.56 -10.73 -11.53
CA TYR A 515 28.83 -9.68 -12.24
C TYR A 515 27.44 -9.56 -11.65
N THR A 516 27.14 -8.41 -11.07
CA THR A 516 25.77 -8.05 -10.67
C THR A 516 25.22 -7.03 -11.64
N VAL A 517 23.96 -7.21 -12.09
CA VAL A 517 23.40 -6.49 -13.23
C VAL A 517 22.21 -5.62 -12.84
N ASP A 518 22.13 -4.42 -13.45
CA ASP A 518 20.98 -3.52 -13.36
C ASP A 518 19.97 -3.90 -14.45
N TYR A 519 19.22 -4.99 -14.21
CA TYR A 519 18.13 -5.38 -15.12
C TYR A 519 16.97 -4.39 -15.01
N ARG A 520 16.24 -4.17 -16.09
CA ARG A 520 15.12 -3.21 -16.15
C ARG A 520 14.00 -3.60 -15.19
N LEU A 521 13.53 -2.62 -14.43
CA LEU A 521 12.56 -2.80 -13.36
C LEU A 521 11.13 -2.41 -13.77
N ALA A 522 10.17 -3.13 -13.22
CA ALA A 522 8.76 -2.76 -13.24
C ALA A 522 8.51 -1.56 -12.29
N PRO A 523 7.40 -0.82 -12.49
CA PRO A 523 6.39 -1.00 -13.53
C PRO A 523 6.77 -0.40 -14.88
N GLU A 524 7.85 0.38 -14.99
CA GLU A 524 8.27 1.06 -16.23
C GLU A 524 8.66 0.08 -17.33
N HIS A 525 9.27 -1.04 -16.92
CA HIS A 525 9.71 -2.12 -17.79
C HIS A 525 9.19 -3.47 -17.28
N PRO A 526 7.91 -3.79 -17.52
CA PRO A 526 7.34 -5.05 -17.07
C PRO A 526 7.92 -6.25 -17.82
N TYR A 527 7.49 -7.45 -17.45
CA TYR A 527 7.77 -8.66 -18.20
C TYR A 527 7.49 -8.49 -19.71
N PRO A 528 8.40 -8.88 -20.60
CA PRO A 528 9.60 -9.72 -20.34
C PRO A 528 10.92 -8.96 -20.13
N ALA A 529 10.93 -7.64 -19.89
CA ALA A 529 12.14 -6.82 -19.93
C ALA A 529 13.30 -7.37 -19.06
N ALA A 530 13.04 -7.77 -17.82
CA ALA A 530 14.07 -8.29 -16.92
C ALA A 530 14.66 -9.62 -17.43
N ILE A 531 13.83 -10.50 -18.03
CA ILE A 531 14.32 -11.76 -18.59
C ILE A 531 15.12 -11.54 -19.86
N ASP A 532 14.73 -10.57 -20.70
CA ASP A 532 15.51 -10.21 -21.90
C ASP A 532 16.89 -9.69 -21.51
N ASP A 533 16.98 -8.86 -20.49
CA ASP A 533 18.25 -8.34 -19.95
C ASP A 533 19.10 -9.46 -19.35
N ALA A 534 18.51 -10.39 -18.63
CA ALA A 534 19.21 -11.53 -18.05
C ALA A 534 19.82 -12.44 -19.14
N VAL A 535 19.06 -12.73 -20.21
CA VAL A 535 19.53 -13.50 -21.37
C VAL A 535 20.65 -12.75 -22.09
N MET A 536 20.49 -11.44 -22.29
CA MET A 536 21.51 -10.59 -22.93
C MET A 536 22.81 -10.60 -22.11
N ALA A 537 22.75 -10.39 -20.83
CA ALA A 537 23.90 -10.39 -19.93
C ALA A 537 24.63 -11.75 -19.94
N TYR A 538 23.89 -12.86 -19.89
CA TYR A 538 24.48 -14.20 -19.98
C TYR A 538 25.19 -14.44 -21.29
N ARG A 539 24.55 -14.13 -22.43
CA ARG A 539 25.14 -14.27 -23.77
C ARG A 539 26.38 -13.38 -23.96
N ALA A 540 26.38 -12.18 -23.36
CA ALA A 540 27.54 -11.29 -23.36
C ALA A 540 28.74 -11.91 -22.64
N LEU A 541 28.55 -12.63 -21.52
CA LEU A 541 29.63 -13.39 -20.89
C LEU A 541 30.18 -14.47 -21.78
N LEU A 542 29.32 -15.22 -22.48
CA LEU A 542 29.75 -16.23 -23.46
C LEU A 542 30.55 -15.61 -24.64
N SER A 543 30.10 -14.47 -25.16
CA SER A 543 30.81 -13.75 -26.25
C SER A 543 32.17 -13.19 -25.82
N ARG A 544 32.38 -12.94 -24.52
CA ARG A 544 33.70 -12.60 -23.95
C ARG A 544 34.61 -13.81 -23.75
N GLY A 545 34.19 -15.01 -24.23
CA GLY A 545 34.98 -16.25 -24.15
C GLY A 545 34.85 -16.96 -22.79
N ILE A 546 33.96 -16.54 -21.90
CA ILE A 546 33.70 -17.23 -20.64
C ILE A 546 32.88 -18.49 -20.95
N ARG A 547 33.41 -19.64 -20.57
CA ARG A 547 32.72 -20.92 -20.80
C ARG A 547 31.50 -21.05 -19.93
N ALA A 548 30.39 -21.51 -20.48
CA ALA A 548 29.14 -21.78 -19.72
C ALA A 548 29.39 -22.65 -18.48
N SER A 549 30.32 -23.66 -18.61
CA SER A 549 30.73 -24.52 -17.49
C SER A 549 31.52 -23.83 -16.39
N SER A 550 31.91 -22.58 -16.59
CA SER A 550 32.57 -21.72 -15.58
C SER A 550 31.63 -20.67 -14.99
N ILE A 551 30.35 -20.66 -15.37
CA ILE A 551 29.36 -19.68 -14.89
C ILE A 551 28.45 -20.33 -13.85
N LEU A 552 28.34 -19.69 -12.69
CA LEU A 552 27.28 -19.88 -11.68
C LEU A 552 26.25 -18.77 -11.86
N VAL A 553 25.00 -19.10 -12.09
CA VAL A 553 23.90 -18.11 -12.07
C VAL A 553 23.33 -18.04 -10.66
N SER A 554 23.19 -16.86 -10.13
CA SER A 554 22.73 -16.61 -8.73
C SER A 554 21.67 -15.52 -8.67
N GLY A 555 20.81 -15.60 -7.67
CA GLY A 555 19.89 -14.51 -7.33
C GLY A 555 19.15 -14.75 -6.02
N GLU A 556 18.69 -13.64 -5.42
CA GLU A 556 17.89 -13.70 -4.22
C GLU A 556 16.47 -13.11 -4.45
N SER A 557 15.46 -13.65 -3.77
CA SER A 557 14.07 -13.22 -3.88
C SER A 557 13.59 -13.22 -5.36
N SER A 558 13.16 -12.09 -5.91
CA SER A 558 12.84 -11.96 -7.34
C SER A 558 14.02 -12.25 -8.24
N GLY A 559 15.23 -11.88 -7.85
CA GLY A 559 16.46 -12.26 -8.57
C GLY A 559 16.67 -13.79 -8.62
N GLY A 560 16.28 -14.51 -7.55
CA GLY A 560 16.27 -15.98 -7.53
C GLY A 560 15.26 -16.57 -8.51
N GLY A 561 14.08 -15.97 -8.62
CA GLY A 561 13.09 -16.28 -9.66
C GLY A 561 13.65 -16.02 -11.06
N LEU A 562 14.27 -14.85 -11.27
CA LEU A 562 14.88 -14.46 -12.54
C LEU A 562 16.04 -15.40 -12.97
N ALA A 563 16.87 -15.82 -12.02
CA ALA A 563 17.94 -16.79 -12.27
C ALA A 563 17.41 -18.13 -12.81
N LEU A 564 16.32 -18.62 -12.26
CA LEU A 564 15.64 -19.84 -12.74
C LEU A 564 14.97 -19.63 -14.11
N ALA A 565 14.26 -18.52 -14.27
CA ALA A 565 13.61 -18.16 -15.54
C ALA A 565 14.64 -18.00 -16.68
N LEU A 566 15.79 -17.38 -16.39
CA LEU A 566 16.91 -17.30 -17.33
C LEU A 566 17.31 -18.69 -17.84
N VAL A 567 17.54 -19.66 -16.95
CA VAL A 567 18.01 -20.98 -17.36
C VAL A 567 16.95 -21.74 -18.15
N LEU A 568 15.65 -21.54 -17.83
CA LEU A 568 14.54 -22.06 -18.64
C LEU A 568 14.53 -21.43 -20.06
N ALA A 569 14.74 -20.12 -20.15
CA ALA A 569 14.81 -19.40 -21.43
C ALA A 569 16.00 -19.86 -22.27
N LEU A 570 17.21 -19.99 -21.69
CA LEU A 570 18.41 -20.48 -22.34
C LEU A 570 18.21 -21.90 -22.88
N ARG A 571 17.65 -22.80 -22.09
CA ARG A 571 17.35 -24.17 -22.52
C ARG A 571 16.38 -24.17 -23.69
N THR A 572 15.34 -23.40 -23.66
CA THR A 572 14.37 -23.29 -24.75
C THR A 572 14.99 -22.74 -26.03
N ALA A 573 15.94 -21.81 -25.89
CA ALA A 573 16.68 -21.24 -27.01
C ALA A 573 17.81 -22.16 -27.54
N GLY A 574 18.16 -23.24 -26.82
CA GLY A 574 19.29 -24.11 -27.16
C GLY A 574 20.67 -23.52 -26.84
N ASP A 575 20.71 -22.49 -25.99
CA ASP A 575 21.98 -21.90 -25.52
C ASP A 575 22.70 -22.85 -24.56
N PRO A 576 24.04 -22.79 -24.47
CA PRO A 576 24.79 -23.52 -23.47
C PRO A 576 24.36 -23.12 -22.03
N LEU A 577 24.00 -24.11 -21.20
CA LEU A 577 23.53 -23.87 -19.84
C LEU A 577 24.69 -23.61 -18.86
N PRO A 578 24.49 -22.79 -17.79
CA PRO A 578 25.51 -22.55 -16.76
C PRO A 578 25.87 -23.83 -16.00
N ALA A 579 26.98 -23.81 -15.28
CA ALA A 579 27.47 -24.95 -14.49
C ALA A 579 26.53 -25.29 -13.32
N ALA A 580 25.86 -24.29 -12.73
CA ALA A 580 24.99 -24.45 -11.58
C ALA A 580 24.11 -23.20 -11.35
N ILE A 581 23.11 -23.35 -10.50
CA ILE A 581 22.17 -22.29 -10.08
C ILE A 581 22.20 -22.18 -8.55
N LEU A 582 22.31 -20.94 -8.03
CA LEU A 582 22.13 -20.60 -6.61
C LEU A 582 20.90 -19.71 -6.48
N ALA A 583 19.84 -20.21 -5.87
CA ALA A 583 18.61 -19.45 -5.63
C ALA A 583 18.37 -19.27 -4.12
N VAL A 584 18.36 -18.02 -3.65
CA VAL A 584 18.14 -17.67 -2.26
C VAL A 584 16.74 -17.14 -2.07
N ALA A 585 15.91 -17.81 -1.27
CA ALA A 585 14.53 -17.44 -1.00
C ALA A 585 13.77 -17.00 -2.29
N PRO A 586 13.79 -17.80 -3.37
CA PRO A 586 13.34 -17.35 -4.68
C PRO A 586 11.84 -17.04 -4.70
N PHE A 587 11.46 -15.90 -5.29
CA PHE A 587 10.10 -15.58 -5.65
C PHE A 587 9.78 -16.31 -6.98
N ALA A 588 9.40 -17.59 -6.88
CA ALA A 588 9.24 -18.50 -7.99
C ALA A 588 7.78 -18.78 -8.40
N ASP A 589 6.82 -18.34 -7.57
CA ASP A 589 5.39 -18.47 -7.79
C ASP A 589 4.68 -17.11 -7.61
N LEU A 590 4.58 -16.36 -8.70
CA LEU A 590 3.92 -15.05 -8.68
C LEU A 590 2.39 -15.14 -8.58
N THR A 591 1.81 -16.34 -8.57
CA THR A 591 0.39 -16.56 -8.24
C THR A 591 0.13 -16.52 -6.74
N LEU A 592 1.19 -16.57 -5.92
CA LEU A 592 1.12 -16.63 -4.46
C LEU A 592 0.27 -17.80 -3.93
N SER A 593 0.28 -18.93 -4.66
CA SER A 593 -0.51 -20.13 -4.32
C SER A 593 0.09 -20.95 -3.18
N GLY A 594 1.33 -20.63 -2.77
CA GLY A 594 2.04 -21.35 -1.72
C GLY A 594 1.40 -21.20 -0.33
N PRO A 595 1.29 -22.27 0.46
CA PRO A 595 0.61 -22.24 1.77
C PRO A 595 1.28 -21.29 2.78
N THR A 596 2.59 -21.08 2.71
CA THR A 596 3.32 -20.19 3.63
C THR A 596 3.01 -18.72 3.41
N VAL A 597 2.55 -18.35 2.21
CA VAL A 597 2.07 -16.98 1.92
C VAL A 597 0.94 -16.58 2.88
N LYS A 598 0.06 -17.51 3.21
CA LYS A 598 -1.00 -17.29 4.20
C LYS A 598 -0.52 -17.52 5.63
N ALA A 599 0.24 -18.58 5.85
CA ALA A 599 0.65 -19.01 7.20
C ALA A 599 1.58 -18.01 7.88
N PHE A 600 2.53 -17.44 7.14
CA PHE A 600 3.52 -16.49 7.66
C PHE A 600 3.24 -15.02 7.27
N ASN A 601 2.06 -14.75 6.71
CA ASN A 601 1.66 -13.36 6.46
C ASN A 601 1.62 -12.59 7.79
N GLY A 602 2.44 -11.54 7.89
CA GLY A 602 2.64 -10.80 9.14
C GLY A 602 3.73 -11.32 10.07
N ASP A 603 4.43 -12.39 9.72
CA ASP A 603 5.60 -12.89 10.47
C ASP A 603 6.93 -12.51 9.82
N ASP A 604 6.90 -12.12 8.55
CA ASP A 604 8.07 -11.75 7.75
C ASP A 604 8.18 -10.23 7.65
N PRO A 605 9.30 -9.62 8.08
CA PRO A 605 9.48 -8.17 8.07
C PRO A 605 9.80 -7.60 6.68
N ALA A 606 10.25 -8.44 5.74
CA ALA A 606 10.64 -8.03 4.39
C ALA A 606 9.50 -8.18 3.38
N ALA A 607 8.62 -9.19 3.58
CA ALA A 607 7.59 -9.55 2.61
C ALA A 607 6.26 -9.91 3.29
N ASN A 608 5.17 -9.50 2.67
CA ASN A 608 3.83 -9.95 3.02
C ASN A 608 3.01 -10.16 1.73
N ARG A 609 1.86 -10.80 1.85
CA ARG A 609 1.02 -11.13 0.70
C ARG A 609 0.66 -9.90 -0.14
N ASP A 610 0.27 -8.80 0.49
CA ASP A 610 -0.19 -7.60 -0.22
C ASP A 610 0.95 -6.95 -1.00
N LEU A 611 2.14 -6.85 -0.40
CA LEU A 611 3.34 -6.33 -1.06
C LEU A 611 3.76 -7.22 -2.23
N LEU A 612 3.81 -8.53 -2.04
CA LEU A 612 4.18 -9.49 -3.10
C LEU A 612 3.16 -9.49 -4.24
N THR A 613 1.85 -9.36 -3.92
CA THR A 613 0.80 -9.19 -4.92
C THR A 613 1.01 -7.93 -5.73
N PHE A 614 1.29 -6.81 -5.08
CA PHE A 614 1.56 -5.53 -5.73
C PHE A 614 2.79 -5.61 -6.65
N MET A 615 3.89 -6.17 -6.15
CA MET A 615 5.14 -6.31 -6.91
C MET A 615 4.98 -7.26 -8.10
N GLY A 616 4.42 -8.44 -7.88
CA GLY A 616 4.17 -9.42 -8.94
C GLY A 616 3.24 -8.87 -10.03
N ALA A 617 2.12 -8.27 -9.63
CA ALA A 617 1.18 -7.66 -10.57
C ALA A 617 1.78 -6.50 -11.38
N SER A 618 2.70 -5.74 -10.78
CA SER A 618 3.45 -4.70 -11.48
C SER A 618 4.44 -5.28 -12.49
N TYR A 619 5.02 -6.44 -12.21
CA TYR A 619 5.97 -7.12 -13.09
C TYR A 619 5.26 -7.77 -14.28
N PHE A 620 4.29 -8.67 -14.07
CA PHE A 620 3.67 -9.39 -15.19
C PHE A 620 2.51 -8.65 -15.87
N GLN A 621 1.96 -7.59 -15.29
CA GLN A 621 0.98 -6.65 -15.87
C GLN A 621 -0.15 -7.30 -16.69
N GLY A 622 -0.69 -8.42 -16.24
CA GLY A 622 -1.80 -9.12 -16.89
C GLY A 622 -1.36 -10.19 -17.91
N HIS A 623 -0.06 -10.45 -18.07
CA HIS A 623 0.41 -11.72 -18.61
C HIS A 623 -0.03 -12.89 -17.71
N GLU A 624 0.06 -14.11 -18.23
CA GLU A 624 -0.33 -15.28 -17.45
C GLU A 624 0.66 -15.48 -16.28
N PRO A 625 0.22 -15.41 -15.00
CA PRO A 625 1.15 -15.54 -13.89
C PRO A 625 1.75 -16.94 -13.73
N THR A 626 1.16 -17.96 -14.36
CA THR A 626 1.69 -19.34 -14.43
C THR A 626 2.65 -19.57 -15.60
N ASP A 627 2.93 -18.55 -16.43
CA ASP A 627 3.96 -18.63 -17.45
C ASP A 627 5.30 -19.02 -16.80
N PRO A 628 6.00 -20.07 -17.29
CA PRO A 628 7.28 -20.51 -16.74
C PRO A 628 8.39 -19.45 -16.67
N LEU A 629 8.34 -18.42 -17.50
CA LEU A 629 9.29 -17.31 -17.45
C LEU A 629 8.86 -16.19 -16.51
N VAL A 630 7.60 -16.18 -16.08
CA VAL A 630 7.07 -15.31 -15.01
C VAL A 630 7.22 -16.02 -13.66
N SER A 631 6.77 -17.26 -13.58
CA SER A 631 6.79 -18.10 -12.37
C SER A 631 7.50 -19.44 -12.66
N PRO A 632 8.80 -19.50 -12.49
CA PRO A 632 9.60 -20.68 -12.89
C PRO A 632 9.21 -21.95 -12.12
N LEU A 633 8.51 -21.84 -11.03
CA LEU A 633 7.92 -22.99 -10.33
C LEU A 633 7.03 -23.84 -11.24
N PHE A 634 6.31 -23.25 -12.20
CA PHE A 634 5.40 -23.95 -13.09
C PHE A 634 6.08 -24.50 -14.35
N GLY A 635 7.37 -24.20 -14.54
CA GLY A 635 8.14 -24.70 -15.68
C GLY A 635 8.41 -26.20 -15.63
N ASP A 636 8.82 -26.75 -16.79
CA ASP A 636 9.49 -28.05 -16.85
C ASP A 636 10.92 -27.89 -16.33
N LEU A 637 11.25 -28.55 -15.22
CA LEU A 637 12.56 -28.44 -14.58
C LEU A 637 13.54 -29.55 -15.00
N ALA A 638 13.13 -30.47 -15.86
CA ALA A 638 14.02 -31.54 -16.34
C ALA A 638 15.23 -30.96 -17.11
N GLY A 639 16.41 -31.51 -16.83
CA GLY A 639 17.65 -31.08 -17.49
C GLY A 639 18.23 -29.75 -17.03
N LEU A 640 17.68 -29.12 -15.98
CA LEU A 640 18.32 -27.97 -15.37
C LEU A 640 19.68 -28.34 -14.75
N PRO A 641 20.63 -27.38 -14.71
CA PRO A 641 21.89 -27.55 -13.99
C PRO A 641 21.68 -27.83 -12.49
N PRO A 642 22.68 -28.34 -11.76
CA PRO A 642 22.65 -28.49 -10.32
C PRO A 642 22.14 -27.22 -9.62
N LEU A 643 21.19 -27.39 -8.70
CA LEU A 643 20.51 -26.31 -8.01
C LEU A 643 20.84 -26.33 -6.50
N PHE A 644 21.39 -25.24 -5.99
CA PHE A 644 21.39 -24.94 -4.55
C PHE A 644 20.28 -23.96 -4.25
N VAL A 645 19.37 -24.35 -3.38
CA VAL A 645 18.26 -23.46 -2.97
C VAL A 645 18.20 -23.38 -1.45
N THR A 646 18.00 -22.16 -0.93
CA THR A 646 17.96 -21.92 0.52
C THR A 646 16.91 -20.90 0.89
N ALA A 647 16.33 -21.05 2.09
CA ALA A 647 15.34 -20.14 2.68
C ALA A 647 15.35 -20.25 4.21
N THR A 648 14.66 -19.32 4.89
CA THR A 648 14.35 -19.50 6.32
C THR A 648 12.97 -20.16 6.51
N GLN A 649 12.82 -20.90 7.60
CA GLN A 649 11.56 -21.60 7.89
C GLN A 649 10.39 -20.68 8.28
N GLY A 650 10.67 -19.42 8.60
CA GLY A 650 9.68 -18.44 9.04
C GLY A 650 9.29 -17.37 8.00
N GLU A 651 9.69 -17.52 6.73
CA GLU A 651 9.41 -16.53 5.69
C GLU A 651 8.20 -16.88 4.80
N VAL A 652 7.62 -15.87 4.20
CA VAL A 652 6.43 -15.98 3.34
C VAL A 652 6.73 -16.83 2.10
N LEU A 653 7.93 -16.75 1.49
CA LEU A 653 8.33 -17.49 0.28
C LEU A 653 8.93 -18.88 0.56
N LEU A 654 8.85 -19.40 1.78
CA LEU A 654 9.33 -20.75 2.10
C LEU A 654 8.70 -21.82 1.21
N SER A 655 7.40 -21.73 0.91
CA SER A 655 6.72 -22.70 0.04
C SER A 655 7.17 -22.65 -1.41
N ASP A 656 7.64 -21.50 -1.91
CA ASP A 656 8.23 -21.41 -3.24
C ASP A 656 9.53 -22.21 -3.28
N THR A 657 10.40 -22.02 -2.29
CA THR A 657 11.66 -22.74 -2.13
C THR A 657 11.45 -24.26 -2.01
N THR A 658 10.54 -24.69 -1.12
CA THR A 658 10.35 -26.14 -0.87
C THR A 658 9.67 -26.84 -2.03
N ARG A 659 8.64 -26.24 -2.64
CA ARG A 659 7.97 -26.77 -3.84
C ARG A 659 8.91 -26.83 -5.05
N LEU A 660 9.75 -25.78 -5.22
CA LEU A 660 10.76 -25.76 -6.27
C LEU A 660 11.77 -26.91 -6.10
N ALA A 661 12.31 -27.09 -4.89
CA ALA A 661 13.26 -28.16 -4.59
C ALA A 661 12.64 -29.55 -4.87
N GLU A 662 11.41 -29.79 -4.38
CA GLU A 662 10.71 -31.04 -4.59
C GLU A 662 10.45 -31.34 -6.09
N ARG A 663 9.97 -30.32 -6.84
CA ARG A 663 9.72 -30.47 -8.29
C ARG A 663 11.00 -30.72 -9.07
N ALA A 664 12.08 -29.99 -8.75
CA ALA A 664 13.37 -30.16 -9.39
C ALA A 664 13.98 -31.56 -9.10
N GLN A 665 13.88 -32.04 -7.86
CA GLN A 665 14.29 -33.41 -7.50
C GLN A 665 13.51 -34.47 -8.27
N LYS A 666 12.18 -34.33 -8.36
CA LYS A 666 11.31 -35.22 -9.14
C LYS A 666 11.65 -35.22 -10.63
N ALA A 667 12.12 -34.08 -11.15
CA ALA A 667 12.58 -33.94 -12.53
C ALA A 667 14.03 -34.43 -12.77
N GLY A 668 14.69 -35.02 -11.74
CA GLY A 668 16.03 -35.55 -11.83
C GLY A 668 17.16 -34.54 -11.71
N VAL A 669 16.88 -33.32 -11.27
CA VAL A 669 17.89 -32.28 -11.02
C VAL A 669 18.67 -32.60 -9.72
N ASP A 670 19.98 -32.37 -9.74
CA ASP A 670 20.84 -32.47 -8.55
C ASP A 670 20.58 -31.26 -7.62
N VAL A 671 19.72 -31.44 -6.63
CA VAL A 671 19.26 -30.36 -5.73
C VAL A 671 19.91 -30.46 -4.36
N THR A 672 20.45 -29.33 -3.90
CA THR A 672 20.85 -29.11 -2.49
C THR A 672 19.88 -28.11 -1.89
N LEU A 673 19.02 -28.56 -0.95
CA LEU A 673 18.11 -27.71 -0.20
C LEU A 673 18.67 -27.44 1.18
N ARG A 674 18.80 -26.17 1.54
CA ARG A 674 19.16 -25.74 2.90
C ARG A 674 18.04 -24.86 3.47
N LEU A 675 17.49 -25.27 4.60
CA LEU A 675 16.55 -24.46 5.38
C LEU A 675 17.19 -24.07 6.71
N VAL A 676 17.05 -22.80 7.07
CA VAL A 676 17.54 -22.28 8.36
C VAL A 676 16.36 -21.88 9.24
N GLU A 677 16.53 -22.00 10.55
CA GLU A 677 15.56 -21.63 11.56
C GLU A 677 15.85 -20.23 12.12
N ASP A 678 14.82 -19.58 12.67
CA ASP A 678 14.92 -18.33 13.43
C ASP A 678 15.75 -17.23 12.72
N SER A 679 15.42 -16.99 11.44
CA SER A 679 16.09 -15.99 10.60
C SER A 679 15.07 -15.24 9.74
N VAL A 680 15.55 -14.36 8.86
CA VAL A 680 14.73 -13.43 8.04
C VAL A 680 14.81 -13.77 6.56
N HIS A 681 13.86 -13.27 5.76
CA HIS A 681 13.89 -13.36 4.31
C HIS A 681 15.24 -12.87 3.75
N VAL A 682 15.79 -13.64 2.81
CA VAL A 682 17.12 -13.38 2.21
C VAL A 682 18.21 -13.20 3.27
N TYR A 683 18.21 -14.04 4.31
CA TYR A 683 19.15 -13.94 5.43
C TYR A 683 20.62 -13.87 4.99
N THR A 684 20.96 -14.39 3.82
CA THR A 684 22.33 -14.43 3.30
C THR A 684 22.92 -13.05 2.99
N ILE A 685 22.10 -11.99 2.85
CA ILE A 685 22.64 -10.61 2.70
C ILE A 685 23.14 -10.02 4.01
N PHE A 686 22.83 -10.63 5.17
CA PHE A 686 23.25 -10.17 6.49
C PHE A 686 24.55 -10.88 6.92
N PRO A 687 25.75 -10.30 6.71
CA PRO A 687 27.03 -10.98 6.94
C PRO A 687 27.29 -11.30 8.41
N PHE A 688 26.62 -10.63 9.34
CA PHE A 688 26.77 -10.83 10.78
C PHE A 688 25.98 -12.03 11.34
N LEU A 689 25.08 -12.64 10.54
CA LEU A 689 24.32 -13.81 10.96
C LEU A 689 25.19 -15.07 10.92
N PRO A 690 25.22 -15.90 11.97
CA PRO A 690 25.98 -17.16 11.98
C PRO A 690 25.55 -18.11 10.86
N GLU A 691 24.24 -18.21 10.59
CA GLU A 691 23.70 -19.04 9.52
C GLU A 691 24.11 -18.54 8.12
N THR A 692 24.29 -17.24 7.93
CA THR A 692 24.84 -16.68 6.69
C THR A 692 26.24 -17.19 6.45
N LYS A 693 27.12 -17.11 7.46
CA LYS A 693 28.49 -17.61 7.36
C LYS A 693 28.52 -19.09 6.99
N THR A 694 27.79 -19.92 7.72
CA THR A 694 27.72 -21.37 7.47
C THR A 694 27.19 -21.67 6.07
N THR A 695 26.10 -20.99 5.64
CA THR A 695 25.51 -21.19 4.31
C THR A 695 26.48 -20.76 3.21
N MET A 696 27.19 -19.65 3.35
CA MET A 696 28.17 -19.22 2.37
C MET A 696 29.38 -20.16 2.26
N GLU A 697 29.82 -20.77 3.37
CA GLU A 697 30.85 -21.84 3.36
C GLU A 697 30.34 -23.08 2.62
N GLU A 698 29.11 -23.51 2.83
CA GLU A 698 28.49 -24.63 2.12
C GLU A 698 28.31 -24.34 0.62
N VAL A 699 27.83 -23.13 0.28
CA VAL A 699 27.70 -22.65 -1.11
C VAL A 699 29.07 -22.65 -1.79
N ALA A 700 30.14 -22.15 -1.12
CA ALA A 700 31.47 -22.14 -1.65
C ALA A 700 31.99 -23.56 -1.94
N ALA A 701 31.84 -24.47 -0.98
CA ALA A 701 32.23 -25.87 -1.16
C ALA A 701 31.46 -26.54 -2.29
N TRP A 702 30.14 -26.31 -2.38
CA TRP A 702 29.27 -26.87 -3.39
C TRP A 702 29.60 -26.29 -4.79
N ALA A 703 29.65 -24.97 -4.94
CA ALA A 703 29.91 -24.30 -6.21
C ALA A 703 31.25 -24.71 -6.81
N ARG A 704 32.32 -24.74 -5.99
CA ARG A 704 33.65 -25.19 -6.46
C ARG A 704 33.66 -26.65 -6.96
N ARG A 705 32.85 -27.54 -6.37
CA ARG A 705 32.70 -28.91 -6.87
C ARG A 705 32.00 -28.94 -8.24
N LYS A 706 30.97 -28.10 -8.44
CA LYS A 706 30.20 -28.07 -9.69
C LYS A 706 31.00 -27.45 -10.82
N LEU A 707 31.69 -26.35 -10.56
CA LEU A 707 32.57 -25.68 -11.52
C LEU A 707 33.77 -26.55 -11.94
N ARG A 708 34.42 -27.29 -11.00
CA ARG A 708 35.54 -28.19 -11.31
C ARG A 708 35.16 -29.48 -12.04
N ARG A 709 33.99 -30.07 -11.79
CA ARG A 709 33.55 -31.28 -12.48
C ARG A 709 33.45 -31.09 -14.00
N ASN A 710 33.20 -29.88 -14.45
CA ASN A 710 33.11 -29.56 -15.86
C ASN A 710 34.46 -29.34 -16.52
N GLU A 711 35.54 -29.09 -15.75
CA GLU A 711 36.93 -29.04 -16.28
C GLU A 711 37.49 -30.43 -16.66
N THR A 712 36.95 -31.50 -16.08
CA THR A 712 37.42 -32.88 -16.26
C THR A 712 36.65 -33.70 -17.29
N ARG A 713 35.59 -33.18 -17.94
CA ARG A 713 34.94 -33.83 -19.07
C ARG A 713 35.64 -33.41 -20.37
N PRO A 714 36.33 -34.35 -21.12
CA PRO A 714 36.79 -34.03 -22.44
C PRO A 714 35.60 -33.68 -23.32
N GLN A 715 35.71 -32.60 -24.11
CA GLN A 715 34.77 -32.39 -25.21
C GLN A 715 34.80 -33.67 -26.06
N ALA A 716 33.66 -34.36 -26.14
CA ALA A 716 33.46 -35.35 -27.19
C ALA A 716 33.60 -34.61 -28.52
N ALA A 717 34.67 -34.90 -29.25
CA ALA A 717 34.86 -34.40 -30.61
C ALA A 717 33.72 -34.97 -31.46
N GLU A 718 32.88 -34.12 -32.01
CA GLU A 718 32.12 -34.33 -33.22
C GLU A 718 32.51 -33.29 -34.25
#